data_bafe6479d78f2b2c1249e4acf6d483bc
#
_entry.id   bafe6479d78f2b2c1249e4acf6d483bc
#
_cell.length_a   1.000
_cell.length_b   1.000
_cell.length_c   1.000
_cell.angle_alpha   90.00
_cell.angle_beta   90.00
_cell.angle_gamma   90.00
#
_symmetry.space_group_name_H-M   'P 1'
#
loop_
_entity.id
_entity.type
_entity.pdbx_description
1 polymer ?
#
loop_
_entity_poly.entity_id
_entity_poly.type
_entity_poly.pdbx_seq_one_letter_code
_entity_poly.pdbx_strand_id
1 'polypeptide(L)'
;MDTQLLINGFEVDLAERPTFPFSFSVVELTDLSKRSGASSKTITLPGTAVNQALFNSVFQLTSVQDPNGQVSSLIDFDPTVKATAQVYQNGLLQFNGTAQLLSCKLNGGFWSFEISLISEVIDYVAKMQEVKINELDFSEYDHVLNLANVTQTWTGNNQVNGVTTSIKSGGNWTGLGYYYGLIDYGFPRNQPEKFGIADLPLQVFMYGILKKLFEKVGLTWDSEFLESAFFKRRALAYQGGQLPTVTPAQALNDSALNAETSAGTYILEAQQAANIQQQVINGTPEYVINFGVATFADAIDVDVVQDLRSQMVSTSPALFRAAIRGLFNFHYVGRHVLELDFNLSGATISAINASYTLRAVIYKNNAVLAIEDVYTGQITSTSLSQSFTIDYDYSRQINCEINDEVRVSLRLVMNFAGVDFAGYSGQGLSYDVKLSSIDTQVNFEKAVAELTAGSTVYLSALLPDMTGSDFFNGVCKMFNLLVSPDKFEPTKIMIEPLIDYYKPTNEALPFTVKLDENQPIEIVPSVNFSAKRYQFNFQPSTDYFNAKYLAEQGEQYGAFEVVNQSQLVQSDTKYLLPFQQVPLADIPQNETSYTGLVVPRLFSVATDELSVTKVQPYKGKSFVVQVGALRDVHFKITDEHGTSHSFDYYPYVGHLDNIDEPTFDDNFGVPEVLYYAAATYTQNNLYQYHEQFIKELVSRFGRLVKCSIRWNEADIYALDFRYLLQIDGVVYRLQKISDYNPTNDNSTRTELLKYIS
;
A
#
# COMPACT_ATOMS: atom_id res chain seq x y z
N MET A 1 45.14 -18.34 4.80
CA MET A 1 43.94 -17.68 4.28
C MET A 1 43.53 -16.65 5.29
N ASP A 2 43.46 -15.40 4.86
CA ASP A 2 43.03 -14.29 5.71
C ASP A 2 41.53 -14.10 5.52
N THR A 3 40.75 -14.46 6.55
CA THR A 3 39.27 -14.32 6.54
C THR A 3 38.89 -13.29 7.59
N GLN A 4 38.18 -12.25 7.16
CA GLN A 4 37.72 -11.16 8.00
C GLN A 4 36.21 -11.10 7.99
N LEU A 5 35.62 -10.92 9.17
CA LEU A 5 34.17 -10.60 9.32
C LEU A 5 34.07 -9.21 9.95
N LEU A 6 33.37 -8.33 9.26
CA LEU A 6 33.02 -7.01 9.76
C LEU A 6 31.56 -7.00 10.18
N ILE A 7 31.27 -6.50 11.38
CA ILE A 7 29.90 -6.24 11.87
C ILE A 7 29.80 -4.74 12.17
N ASN A 8 28.85 -4.04 11.57
CA ASN A 8 28.73 -2.57 11.62
C ASN A 8 30.04 -1.84 11.28
N GLY A 9 30.82 -2.42 10.34
CA GLY A 9 32.12 -1.88 9.92
C GLY A 9 33.28 -2.18 10.86
N PHE A 10 33.06 -2.92 11.94
CA PHE A 10 34.13 -3.31 12.89
C PHE A 10 34.53 -4.77 12.70
N GLU A 11 35.84 -5.03 12.65
CA GLU A 11 36.38 -6.37 12.52
C GLU A 11 36.16 -7.16 13.85
N VAL A 12 35.60 -8.36 13.73
CA VAL A 12 35.38 -9.27 14.88
C VAL A 12 36.48 -10.32 14.93
N ASP A 13 36.86 -10.70 16.14
CA ASP A 13 37.82 -11.81 16.35
C ASP A 13 37.13 -13.13 16.00
N LEU A 14 37.84 -13.93 15.18
CA LEU A 14 37.40 -15.25 14.78
C LEU A 14 38.12 -16.33 15.59
N ALA A 15 37.55 -17.52 15.68
CA ALA A 15 38.27 -18.70 16.22
C ALA A 15 39.44 -19.08 15.32
N GLU A 16 40.45 -19.82 15.85
CA GLU A 16 41.61 -20.29 15.06
C GLU A 16 41.25 -21.05 13.78
N ARG A 17 40.06 -21.71 13.78
CA ARG A 17 39.50 -22.41 12.60
C ARG A 17 38.02 -22.06 12.51
N PRO A 18 37.70 -20.87 12.08
CA PRO A 18 36.34 -20.45 11.93
C PRO A 18 35.65 -21.27 10.85
N THR A 19 34.38 -21.60 11.03
CA THR A 19 33.55 -22.22 10.01
C THR A 19 32.49 -21.22 9.57
N PHE A 20 32.52 -20.84 8.29
CA PHE A 20 31.55 -19.94 7.67
C PHE A 20 30.81 -20.68 6.57
N PRO A 21 29.84 -21.54 6.89
CA PRO A 21 29.10 -22.27 5.87
C PRO A 21 28.06 -21.36 5.19
N PHE A 22 28.41 -20.84 4.02
CA PHE A 22 27.48 -20.08 3.18
C PHE A 22 26.75 -20.99 2.20
N SER A 23 25.46 -20.75 2.04
CA SER A 23 24.68 -21.34 0.96
C SER A 23 24.16 -20.23 0.06
N PHE A 24 24.32 -20.40 -1.24
CA PHE A 24 23.87 -19.49 -2.27
C PHE A 24 22.85 -20.19 -3.15
N SER A 25 21.67 -19.59 -3.37
CA SER A 25 20.64 -20.14 -4.26
C SER A 25 19.77 -19.04 -4.84
N VAL A 26 19.15 -19.31 -6.00
CA VAL A 26 18.27 -18.35 -6.69
C VAL A 26 16.82 -18.81 -6.66
N VAL A 27 16.57 -20.09 -6.92
CA VAL A 27 15.22 -20.65 -7.01
C VAL A 27 15.18 -21.97 -6.28
N GLU A 28 14.12 -22.22 -5.51
CA GLU A 28 13.85 -23.54 -4.94
C GLU A 28 13.09 -24.40 -5.96
N LEU A 29 13.67 -25.52 -6.40
CA LEU A 29 13.07 -26.39 -7.43
C LEU A 29 11.78 -27.05 -6.97
N THR A 30 11.62 -27.28 -5.67
CA THR A 30 10.44 -27.90 -5.08
C THR A 30 9.33 -26.91 -4.80
N ASP A 31 9.66 -25.63 -4.65
CA ASP A 31 8.71 -24.57 -4.42
C ASP A 31 9.10 -23.32 -5.23
N LEU A 32 8.60 -23.26 -6.44
CA LEU A 32 8.89 -22.21 -7.41
C LEU A 32 8.34 -20.83 -7.00
N SER A 33 7.49 -20.79 -5.98
CA SER A 33 7.02 -19.53 -5.39
C SER A 33 8.05 -18.91 -4.44
N LYS A 34 8.99 -19.71 -3.94
CA LYS A 34 10.04 -19.23 -3.05
C LYS A 34 11.26 -18.79 -3.83
N ARG A 35 11.70 -17.60 -3.53
CA ARG A 35 12.95 -17.00 -4.00
C ARG A 35 13.91 -16.97 -2.82
N SER A 36 15.13 -17.45 -2.99
CA SER A 36 16.12 -17.51 -1.92
C SER A 36 17.36 -16.70 -2.28
N GLY A 37 18.03 -16.22 -1.25
CA GLY A 37 19.29 -15.48 -1.35
C GLY A 37 20.42 -16.23 -0.66
N ALA A 38 21.50 -15.53 -0.36
CA ALA A 38 22.58 -16.07 0.45
C ALA A 38 22.19 -16.13 1.93
N SER A 39 22.55 -17.22 2.60
CA SER A 39 22.36 -17.37 4.05
C SER A 39 23.52 -18.17 4.64
N SER A 40 23.81 -17.96 5.93
CA SER A 40 24.73 -18.81 6.67
C SER A 40 24.00 -19.68 7.68
N LYS A 41 24.63 -20.77 8.07
CA LYS A 41 24.32 -21.45 9.32
C LYS A 41 24.85 -20.60 10.50
N THR A 42 24.52 -21.01 11.72
CA THR A 42 25.02 -20.37 12.94
C THR A 42 26.56 -20.34 12.95
N ILE A 43 27.12 -19.17 13.17
CA ILE A 43 28.55 -18.93 13.32
C ILE A 43 28.81 -18.66 14.80
N THR A 44 29.83 -19.29 15.38
CA THR A 44 30.21 -19.08 16.77
C THR A 44 31.45 -18.19 16.84
N LEU A 45 31.32 -17.04 17.48
CA LEU A 45 32.41 -16.12 17.74
C LEU A 45 32.96 -16.33 19.16
N PRO A 46 34.29 -16.29 19.37
CA PRO A 46 34.88 -16.39 20.70
C PRO A 46 34.60 -15.15 21.54
N GLY A 47 34.52 -15.30 22.85
CA GLY A 47 34.32 -14.19 23.79
C GLY A 47 35.58 -13.40 24.08
N THR A 48 36.27 -12.91 23.08
CA THR A 48 37.45 -12.03 23.23
C THR A 48 37.04 -10.64 23.73
N ALA A 49 38.01 -9.85 24.16
CA ALA A 49 37.75 -8.47 24.59
C ALA A 49 37.12 -7.62 23.48
N VAL A 50 37.54 -7.83 22.21
CA VAL A 50 36.99 -7.15 21.04
C VAL A 50 35.54 -7.53 20.85
N ASN A 51 35.21 -8.82 20.81
CA ASN A 51 33.85 -9.29 20.61
C ASN A 51 32.92 -8.94 21.76
N GLN A 52 33.42 -8.97 23.00
CA GLN A 52 32.65 -8.52 24.16
C GLN A 52 32.33 -7.03 24.09
N ALA A 53 33.29 -6.20 23.65
CA ALA A 53 33.06 -4.77 23.44
C ALA A 53 32.08 -4.50 22.30
N LEU A 54 32.16 -5.26 21.19
CA LEU A 54 31.24 -5.14 20.06
C LEU A 54 29.78 -5.40 20.48
N PHE A 55 29.53 -6.49 21.19
CA PHE A 55 28.18 -6.86 21.65
C PHE A 55 27.73 -6.09 22.88
N ASN A 56 28.42 -5.01 23.26
CA ASN A 56 28.06 -4.04 24.30
C ASN A 56 27.57 -4.68 25.61
N SER A 57 28.22 -5.76 26.01
CA SER A 57 27.87 -6.49 27.28
C SER A 57 26.39 -6.93 27.34
N VAL A 58 25.71 -7.09 26.20
CA VAL A 58 24.32 -7.56 26.12
C VAL A 58 24.06 -8.89 26.88
N PHE A 59 25.12 -9.65 27.11
CA PHE A 59 25.13 -10.89 27.88
C PHE A 59 25.11 -10.68 29.39
N GLN A 60 25.33 -9.46 29.91
CA GLN A 60 25.29 -9.17 31.33
C GLN A 60 23.85 -8.90 31.77
N LEU A 61 23.26 -9.82 32.56
CA LEU A 61 21.87 -9.69 33.05
C LEU A 61 21.64 -8.48 33.95
N THR A 62 22.70 -7.86 34.44
CA THR A 62 22.67 -6.67 35.32
C THR A 62 22.83 -5.37 34.54
N SER A 63 23.09 -5.42 33.22
CA SER A 63 23.20 -4.19 32.43
C SER A 63 21.81 -3.55 32.30
N VAL A 64 21.67 -2.38 32.91
CA VAL A 64 20.46 -1.54 32.76
C VAL A 64 20.78 -0.48 31.75
N GLN A 65 19.89 -0.28 30.80
CA GLN A 65 19.99 0.83 29.86
C GLN A 65 20.01 2.15 30.64
N ASP A 66 21.00 3.00 30.42
CA ASP A 66 21.02 4.33 31.01
C ASP A 66 19.79 5.11 30.50
N PRO A 67 18.89 5.57 31.37
CA PRO A 67 17.72 6.33 30.95
C PRO A 67 18.04 7.63 30.18
N ASN A 68 19.27 8.09 30.20
CA ASN A 68 19.72 9.27 29.47
C ASN A 68 20.34 8.97 28.07
N GLY A 69 20.36 7.68 27.65
CA GLY A 69 20.79 7.32 26.31
C GLY A 69 22.28 7.55 26.01
N GLN A 70 23.13 7.78 27.05
CA GLN A 70 24.57 7.90 26.84
C GLN A 70 25.20 6.50 26.82
N VAL A 71 25.49 6.00 25.63
CA VAL A 71 26.21 4.74 25.45
C VAL A 71 27.70 4.98 25.72
N SER A 72 28.25 4.28 26.66
CA SER A 72 29.67 4.40 27.04
C SER A 72 30.63 3.62 26.14
N SER A 73 30.15 3.02 25.03
CA SER A 73 30.95 2.24 24.10
C SER A 73 31.00 2.87 22.71
N LEU A 74 32.13 2.72 22.04
CA LEU A 74 32.37 3.16 20.66
C LEU A 74 31.46 2.44 19.63
N ILE A 75 30.76 1.37 20.04
CA ILE A 75 29.96 0.50 19.18
C ILE A 75 28.65 0.25 19.89
N ASP A 76 27.59 0.80 19.35
CA ASP A 76 26.22 0.61 19.84
C ASP A 76 25.59 -0.62 19.14
N PHE A 77 25.79 -1.80 19.71
CA PHE A 77 25.15 -3.01 19.23
C PHE A 77 23.80 -3.19 19.93
N ASP A 78 22.73 -3.04 19.17
CA ASP A 78 21.37 -3.31 19.63
C ASP A 78 20.94 -4.72 19.15
N PRO A 79 20.71 -5.69 20.06
CA PRO A 79 20.31 -7.04 19.67
C PRO A 79 18.90 -7.09 19.05
N THR A 80 18.11 -6.02 19.14
CA THR A 80 16.78 -5.90 18.53
C THR A 80 16.82 -5.41 17.09
N VAL A 81 17.96 -4.87 16.67
CA VAL A 81 18.19 -4.33 15.32
C VAL A 81 19.23 -5.19 14.59
N LYS A 82 19.02 -5.44 13.31
CA LYS A 82 20.01 -6.16 12.48
C LYS A 82 21.23 -5.30 12.24
N ALA A 83 22.41 -5.87 12.52
CA ALA A 83 23.69 -5.24 12.24
C ALA A 83 24.16 -5.55 10.81
N THR A 84 24.81 -4.61 10.13
CA THR A 84 25.44 -4.89 8.83
C THR A 84 26.56 -5.90 8.99
N ALA A 85 26.72 -6.83 8.05
CA ALA A 85 27.74 -7.87 8.08
C ALA A 85 28.40 -8.08 6.72
N GLN A 86 29.72 -8.07 6.69
CA GLN A 86 30.52 -8.32 5.50
C GLN A 86 31.58 -9.34 5.79
N VAL A 87 31.75 -10.34 4.91
CA VAL A 87 32.82 -11.35 5.01
C VAL A 87 33.76 -11.19 3.83
N TYR A 88 35.03 -11.05 4.14
CA TYR A 88 36.12 -10.98 3.18
C TYR A 88 37.04 -12.19 3.31
N GLN A 89 37.52 -12.68 2.18
CA GLN A 89 38.55 -13.69 2.11
C GLN A 89 39.69 -13.20 1.21
N ASN A 90 40.89 -13.12 1.75
CA ASN A 90 42.06 -12.56 1.02
C ASN A 90 41.75 -11.19 0.38
N GLY A 91 40.94 -10.36 1.06
CA GLY A 91 40.52 -9.04 0.59
C GLY A 91 39.37 -9.04 -0.42
N LEU A 92 38.84 -10.20 -0.84
CA LEU A 92 37.70 -10.32 -1.74
C LEU A 92 36.40 -10.49 -0.95
N LEU A 93 35.38 -9.71 -1.27
CA LEU A 93 34.06 -9.78 -0.62
C LEU A 93 33.35 -11.09 -0.98
N GLN A 94 33.09 -11.92 0.02
CA GLN A 94 32.40 -13.20 -0.13
C GLN A 94 30.90 -13.11 0.19
N PHE A 95 30.55 -12.30 1.21
CA PHE A 95 29.20 -12.12 1.65
C PHE A 95 28.96 -10.66 2.08
N ASN A 96 27.79 -10.13 1.73
CA ASN A 96 27.28 -8.83 2.17
C ASN A 96 25.81 -8.99 2.60
N GLY A 97 25.48 -8.54 3.80
CA GLY A 97 24.13 -8.70 4.34
C GLY A 97 24.04 -8.21 5.79
N THR A 98 23.26 -8.89 6.60
CA THR A 98 23.04 -8.54 8.01
C THR A 98 23.41 -9.69 8.94
N ALA A 99 23.84 -9.33 10.15
CA ALA A 99 24.08 -10.26 11.25
C ALA A 99 22.99 -10.12 12.30
N GLN A 100 22.50 -11.26 12.79
CA GLN A 100 21.61 -11.36 13.91
C GLN A 100 22.28 -12.14 15.05
N LEU A 101 22.30 -11.59 16.25
CA LEU A 101 22.76 -12.31 17.44
C LEU A 101 21.66 -13.28 17.90
N LEU A 102 21.96 -14.58 17.90
CA LEU A 102 21.02 -15.63 18.29
C LEU A 102 21.12 -15.97 19.77
N SER A 103 22.34 -16.09 20.29
CA SER A 103 22.56 -16.41 21.69
C SER A 103 23.95 -16.04 22.18
N CYS A 104 24.06 -15.80 23.48
CA CYS A 104 25.32 -15.67 24.20
C CYS A 104 25.44 -16.88 25.15
N LYS A 105 26.57 -17.61 25.06
CA LYS A 105 26.76 -18.80 25.88
C LYS A 105 27.99 -18.65 26.78
N LEU A 106 27.87 -19.02 28.06
CA LEU A 106 28.98 -19.10 29.00
C LEU A 106 29.30 -20.57 29.26
N ASN A 107 30.46 -21.02 28.84
CA ASN A 107 30.91 -22.39 29.03
C ASN A 107 32.31 -22.42 29.65
N GLY A 108 32.47 -23.04 30.81
CA GLY A 108 33.77 -23.12 31.48
C GLY A 108 34.40 -21.76 31.82
N GLY A 109 33.60 -20.70 31.99
CA GLY A 109 34.07 -19.34 32.24
C GLY A 109 34.40 -18.50 30.97
N PHE A 110 34.22 -19.07 29.78
CA PHE A 110 34.46 -18.40 28.50
C PHE A 110 33.13 -18.09 27.81
N TRP A 111 32.97 -16.84 27.38
CA TRP A 111 31.84 -16.42 26.58
C TRP A 111 32.01 -16.86 25.13
N SER A 112 30.89 -17.13 24.48
CA SER A 112 30.80 -17.27 23.03
C SER A 112 29.51 -16.66 22.53
N PHE A 113 29.51 -16.12 21.31
CA PHE A 113 28.37 -15.46 20.68
C PHE A 113 27.98 -16.25 19.44
N GLU A 114 26.72 -16.66 19.36
CA GLU A 114 26.16 -17.30 18.18
C GLU A 114 25.44 -16.27 17.32
N ILE A 115 25.87 -16.12 16.08
CA ILE A 115 25.28 -15.22 15.10
C ILE A 115 24.82 -15.97 13.87
N SER A 116 23.84 -15.45 13.17
CA SER A 116 23.41 -15.87 11.84
C SER A 116 23.61 -14.72 10.87
N LEU A 117 24.14 -15.02 9.67
CA LEU A 117 24.29 -14.06 8.60
C LEU A 117 23.17 -14.29 7.58
N ILE A 118 22.46 -13.24 7.20
CA ILE A 118 21.28 -13.29 6.37
C ILE A 118 21.43 -12.25 5.25
N SER A 119 21.11 -12.65 4.02
CA SER A 119 21.04 -11.71 2.90
C SER A 119 19.88 -10.72 3.09
N GLU A 120 20.09 -9.48 2.72
CA GLU A 120 19.09 -8.42 2.87
C GLU A 120 17.79 -8.66 2.06
N VAL A 121 17.83 -9.45 0.97
CA VAL A 121 16.63 -9.76 0.17
C VAL A 121 15.51 -10.36 0.99
N ILE A 122 15.84 -11.23 1.95
CA ILE A 122 14.82 -11.85 2.83
C ILE A 122 14.16 -10.81 3.72
N ASP A 123 14.90 -9.81 4.16
CA ASP A 123 14.40 -8.74 5.02
C ASP A 123 13.44 -7.81 4.30
N TYR A 124 13.71 -7.50 3.04
CA TYR A 124 12.88 -6.61 2.25
C TYR A 124 11.52 -7.21 1.90
N VAL A 125 11.45 -8.51 1.63
CA VAL A 125 10.17 -9.21 1.44
C VAL A 125 9.32 -9.12 2.71
N ALA A 126 9.94 -9.26 3.89
CA ALA A 126 9.24 -9.08 5.16
C ALA A 126 8.72 -7.64 5.33
N LYS A 127 9.54 -6.63 5.00
CA LYS A 127 9.09 -5.22 5.01
C LYS A 127 7.95 -4.95 4.04
N MET A 128 7.97 -5.55 2.84
CA MET A 128 6.87 -5.45 1.88
C MET A 128 5.58 -6.10 2.39
N GLN A 129 5.68 -7.10 3.28
CA GLN A 129 4.52 -7.73 3.92
C GLN A 129 3.78 -6.78 4.87
N GLU A 130 4.48 -5.85 5.48
CA GLU A 130 3.93 -4.87 6.42
C GLU A 130 3.28 -3.66 5.72
N VAL A 131 3.55 -3.46 4.43
CA VAL A 131 3.06 -2.33 3.63
C VAL A 131 1.90 -2.80 2.77
N LYS A 132 0.78 -2.09 2.81
CA LYS A 132 -0.34 -2.29 1.88
C LYS A 132 -0.25 -1.33 0.70
N ILE A 133 -0.62 -1.79 -0.50
CA ILE A 133 -0.52 -0.95 -1.71
C ILE A 133 -1.50 0.22 -1.70
N ASN A 134 -2.64 0.11 -1.01
CA ASN A 134 -3.60 1.19 -0.81
C ASN A 134 -3.17 2.21 0.26
N GLU A 135 -2.07 1.96 0.97
CA GLU A 135 -1.46 2.89 1.94
C GLU A 135 -0.26 3.64 1.35
N LEU A 136 0.13 3.33 0.12
CA LEU A 136 1.18 4.06 -0.57
C LEU A 136 0.74 5.49 -0.91
N ASP A 137 1.66 6.42 -0.83
CA ASP A 137 1.39 7.83 -1.12
C ASP A 137 1.32 8.09 -2.62
N PHE A 138 0.09 8.27 -3.09
CA PHE A 138 -0.23 8.68 -4.46
C PHE A 138 -0.86 10.08 -4.52
N SER A 139 -0.68 10.86 -3.48
CA SER A 139 -1.34 12.17 -3.32
C SER A 139 -1.05 13.15 -4.44
N GLU A 140 0.10 13.03 -5.09
CA GLU A 140 0.43 13.84 -6.27
C GLU A 140 -0.53 13.63 -7.45
N TYR A 141 -1.25 12.51 -7.49
CA TYR A 141 -2.22 12.18 -8.55
C TYR A 141 -3.68 12.46 -8.18
N ASP A 142 -3.95 13.00 -6.99
CA ASP A 142 -5.31 13.35 -6.60
C ASP A 142 -5.86 14.45 -7.51
N HIS A 143 -7.09 14.28 -7.97
CA HIS A 143 -7.68 15.19 -8.95
C HIS A 143 -9.21 15.20 -8.86
N VAL A 144 -9.83 16.20 -9.43
CA VAL A 144 -11.29 16.28 -9.54
C VAL A 144 -11.78 15.35 -10.65
N LEU A 145 -12.80 14.54 -10.36
CA LEU A 145 -13.46 13.69 -11.35
C LEU A 145 -14.35 14.54 -12.26
N ASN A 146 -13.80 14.97 -13.37
CA ASN A 146 -14.49 15.71 -14.40
C ASN A 146 -14.11 15.22 -15.79
N LEU A 147 -14.89 15.60 -16.81
CA LEU A 147 -14.67 15.12 -18.17
C LEU A 147 -13.26 15.47 -18.71
N ALA A 148 -12.74 16.65 -18.36
CA ALA A 148 -11.42 17.08 -18.82
C ALA A 148 -10.31 16.19 -18.26
N ASN A 149 -10.35 15.88 -16.96
CA ASN A 149 -9.36 15.02 -16.30
C ASN A 149 -9.46 13.55 -16.73
N VAL A 150 -10.64 13.08 -17.08
CA VAL A 150 -10.84 11.74 -17.64
C VAL A 150 -10.25 11.68 -19.06
N THR A 151 -10.66 12.57 -19.95
CA THR A 151 -10.29 12.52 -21.37
C THR A 151 -8.82 12.85 -21.63
N GLN A 152 -8.18 13.68 -20.79
CA GLN A 152 -6.74 13.95 -20.93
C GLN A 152 -5.88 12.70 -20.79
N THR A 153 -6.34 11.67 -20.00
CA THR A 153 -5.59 10.42 -19.87
C THR A 153 -5.53 9.65 -21.20
N TRP A 154 -6.55 9.77 -22.04
CA TRP A 154 -6.62 9.12 -23.36
C TRP A 154 -5.55 9.66 -24.32
N THR A 155 -5.18 10.92 -24.14
CA THR A 155 -4.08 11.55 -24.90
C THR A 155 -2.71 11.39 -24.23
N GLY A 156 -2.66 10.71 -23.09
CA GLY A 156 -1.43 10.41 -22.37
C GLY A 156 -1.00 11.49 -21.37
N ASN A 157 -1.96 12.14 -20.68
CA ASN A 157 -1.69 13.13 -19.66
C ASN A 157 -2.41 12.78 -18.37
N ASN A 158 -1.82 13.12 -17.21
CA ASN A 158 -2.43 13.06 -15.89
C ASN A 158 -2.37 14.39 -15.17
N GLN A 159 -3.17 14.53 -14.11
CA GLN A 159 -2.94 15.57 -13.10
C GLN A 159 -1.84 15.10 -12.14
N VAL A 160 -0.80 15.91 -11.98
CA VAL A 160 0.27 15.69 -11.01
C VAL A 160 0.43 16.99 -10.21
N ASN A 161 0.09 16.97 -8.93
CA ASN A 161 0.04 18.17 -8.08
C ASN A 161 -0.80 19.32 -8.69
N GLY A 162 -1.93 18.97 -9.32
CA GLY A 162 -2.81 19.93 -9.99
C GLY A 162 -2.30 20.47 -11.34
N VAL A 163 -1.21 19.92 -11.87
CA VAL A 163 -0.66 20.30 -13.18
C VAL A 163 -0.81 19.16 -14.17
N THR A 164 -1.31 19.46 -15.36
CA THR A 164 -1.38 18.48 -16.47
C THR A 164 0.02 18.08 -16.91
N THR A 165 0.37 16.82 -16.72
CA THR A 165 1.70 16.26 -16.97
C THR A 165 1.60 15.06 -17.90
N SER A 166 2.49 14.98 -18.91
CA SER A 166 2.53 13.83 -19.81
C SER A 166 3.00 12.56 -19.12
N ILE A 167 2.26 11.48 -19.32
CA ILE A 167 2.60 10.11 -18.91
C ILE A 167 3.06 9.26 -20.09
N LYS A 168 3.41 9.90 -21.21
CA LYS A 168 4.07 9.27 -22.36
C LYS A 168 5.44 9.90 -22.62
N SER A 169 6.39 9.07 -23.03
CA SER A 169 7.73 9.48 -23.47
C SER A 169 8.07 8.73 -24.74
N GLY A 170 8.40 9.46 -25.81
CA GLY A 170 8.69 8.85 -27.12
C GLY A 170 7.54 7.99 -27.67
N GLY A 171 6.29 8.33 -27.34
CA GLY A 171 5.09 7.58 -27.74
C GLY A 171 4.70 6.41 -26.83
N ASN A 172 5.60 5.99 -25.94
CA ASN A 172 5.38 4.89 -25.00
C ASN A 172 4.88 5.41 -23.64
N TRP A 173 4.10 4.58 -22.93
CA TRP A 173 3.69 4.85 -21.56
C TRP A 173 4.89 4.84 -20.62
N THR A 174 4.94 5.80 -19.71
CA THR A 174 5.99 5.85 -18.66
C THR A 174 5.73 4.85 -17.55
N GLY A 175 4.52 4.30 -17.45
CA GLY A 175 4.09 3.43 -16.38
C GLY A 175 3.80 4.16 -15.06
N LEU A 176 3.75 5.49 -15.07
CA LEU A 176 3.45 6.31 -13.89
C LEU A 176 2.02 6.86 -13.96
N GLY A 177 1.41 7.05 -12.79
CA GLY A 177 0.09 7.64 -12.65
C GLY A 177 -1.05 6.66 -12.97
N TYR A 178 -2.07 7.15 -13.67
CA TYR A 178 -3.34 6.45 -13.86
C TYR A 178 -3.90 6.63 -15.28
N TYR A 179 -4.87 5.78 -15.62
CA TYR A 179 -5.57 5.82 -16.90
C TYR A 179 -7.08 5.59 -16.68
N TYR A 180 -7.94 6.26 -17.42
CA TYR A 180 -9.38 6.03 -17.44
C TYR A 180 -9.77 5.21 -18.67
N GLY A 181 -9.60 3.90 -18.57
CA GLY A 181 -10.02 2.96 -19.61
C GLY A 181 -11.47 2.52 -19.42
N LEU A 182 -12.10 2.17 -20.53
CA LEU A 182 -13.49 1.73 -20.52
C LEU A 182 -13.60 0.27 -20.02
N ILE A 183 -14.27 0.07 -18.89
CA ILE A 183 -14.60 -1.23 -18.28
C ILE A 183 -16.06 -1.20 -17.89
N ASP A 184 -16.78 -2.28 -18.18
CA ASP A 184 -18.19 -2.42 -17.80
C ASP A 184 -18.31 -3.15 -16.44
N TYR A 185 -18.55 -2.35 -15.39
CA TYR A 185 -18.74 -2.88 -14.02
C TYR A 185 -20.21 -3.20 -13.68
N GLY A 186 -21.10 -3.17 -14.69
CA GLY A 186 -22.52 -3.49 -14.48
C GLY A 186 -23.33 -2.39 -13.81
N PHE A 187 -22.84 -1.14 -13.81
CA PHE A 187 -23.64 -0.01 -13.34
C PHE A 187 -24.88 0.22 -14.23
N PRO A 188 -26.03 0.60 -13.66
CA PRO A 188 -27.25 0.83 -14.41
C PRO A 188 -27.08 1.94 -15.46
N ARG A 189 -27.46 1.68 -16.68
CA ARG A 189 -27.38 2.61 -17.82
C ARG A 189 -28.69 2.65 -18.58
N ASN A 190 -29.05 3.84 -19.06
CA ASN A 190 -30.25 4.02 -19.88
C ASN A 190 -30.02 3.64 -21.36
N GLN A 191 -28.77 3.69 -21.82
CA GLN A 191 -28.33 3.29 -23.16
C GLN A 191 -27.03 2.49 -23.05
N PRO A 192 -26.84 1.40 -23.80
CA PRO A 192 -25.68 0.54 -23.69
C PRO A 192 -24.35 1.25 -23.92
N GLU A 193 -24.32 2.19 -24.86
CA GLU A 193 -23.12 2.96 -25.24
C GLU A 193 -22.90 4.22 -24.38
N LYS A 194 -23.77 4.49 -23.38
CA LYS A 194 -23.70 5.69 -22.54
C LYS A 194 -23.22 5.38 -21.13
N PHE A 195 -22.09 5.95 -20.76
CA PHE A 195 -21.47 5.84 -19.43
C PHE A 195 -21.52 7.18 -18.70
N GLY A 196 -21.61 7.18 -17.39
CA GLY A 196 -21.27 8.34 -16.58
C GLY A 196 -19.78 8.36 -16.27
N ILE A 197 -19.18 9.55 -16.10
CA ILE A 197 -17.77 9.61 -15.69
C ILE A 197 -17.55 8.94 -14.34
N ALA A 198 -18.54 8.94 -13.45
CA ALA A 198 -18.48 8.25 -12.18
C ALA A 198 -18.47 6.71 -12.32
N ASP A 199 -18.94 6.17 -13.47
CA ASP A 199 -18.96 4.74 -13.73
C ASP A 199 -17.61 4.21 -14.26
N LEU A 200 -16.61 5.08 -14.41
CA LEU A 200 -15.27 4.78 -14.92
C LEU A 200 -14.22 4.88 -13.81
N PRO A 201 -14.10 3.89 -12.91
CA PRO A 201 -12.97 3.86 -11.98
C PRO A 201 -11.66 3.78 -12.76
N LEU A 202 -10.68 4.59 -12.35
CA LEU A 202 -9.39 4.61 -12.99
C LEU A 202 -8.59 3.30 -12.77
N GLN A 203 -7.63 3.06 -13.65
CA GLN A 203 -6.62 2.01 -13.52
C GLN A 203 -5.28 2.65 -13.17
N VAL A 204 -4.53 2.04 -12.25
CA VAL A 204 -3.24 2.54 -11.77
C VAL A 204 -2.11 1.74 -12.42
N PHE A 205 -1.14 2.39 -13.03
CA PHE A 205 -0.03 1.69 -13.67
C PHE A 205 0.79 0.88 -12.64
N MET A 206 1.01 -0.41 -12.95
CA MET A 206 1.70 -1.36 -12.06
C MET A 206 3.15 -0.94 -11.78
N TYR A 207 3.83 -0.37 -12.78
CA TYR A 207 5.18 0.17 -12.60
C TYR A 207 5.23 1.27 -11.54
N GLY A 208 4.26 2.18 -11.55
CA GLY A 208 4.12 3.24 -10.54
C GLY A 208 3.89 2.67 -9.13
N ILE A 209 3.06 1.61 -9.01
CA ILE A 209 2.83 0.93 -7.73
C ILE A 209 4.13 0.28 -7.23
N LEU A 210 4.85 -0.45 -8.10
CA LEU A 210 6.14 -1.05 -7.75
C LEU A 210 7.15 0.02 -7.31
N LYS A 211 7.24 1.12 -8.03
CA LYS A 211 8.17 2.21 -7.72
C LYS A 211 7.91 2.77 -6.32
N LYS A 212 6.67 3.11 -6.01
CA LYS A 212 6.27 3.60 -4.66
C LYS A 212 6.52 2.55 -3.56
N LEU A 213 6.25 1.28 -3.85
CA LEU A 213 6.50 0.19 -2.91
C LEU A 213 7.99 0.05 -2.60
N PHE A 214 8.85 0.04 -3.64
CA PHE A 214 10.29 -0.08 -3.48
C PHE A 214 10.88 1.15 -2.77
N GLU A 215 10.45 2.35 -3.12
CA GLU A 215 10.83 3.59 -2.40
C GLU A 215 10.44 3.51 -0.92
N LYS A 216 9.25 2.99 -0.60
CA LYS A 216 8.75 2.85 0.78
C LYS A 216 9.60 1.93 1.63
N VAL A 217 10.11 0.84 1.05
CA VAL A 217 10.96 -0.14 1.76
C VAL A 217 12.46 0.15 1.63
N GLY A 218 12.86 1.22 0.92
CA GLY A 218 14.25 1.63 0.75
C GLY A 218 15.04 0.80 -0.25
N LEU A 219 14.37 0.28 -1.29
CA LEU A 219 14.97 -0.51 -2.36
C LEU A 219 15.03 0.22 -3.69
N THR A 220 15.96 -0.21 -4.53
CA THR A 220 16.01 0.09 -5.96
C THR A 220 16.09 -1.20 -6.77
N TRP A 221 15.78 -1.14 -8.06
CA TRP A 221 15.95 -2.29 -8.95
C TRP A 221 16.82 -1.97 -10.15
N ASP A 222 17.35 -3.05 -10.75
CA ASP A 222 17.96 -3.08 -12.06
C ASP A 222 17.18 -4.11 -12.88
N SER A 223 16.47 -3.67 -13.93
CA SER A 223 15.58 -4.53 -14.70
C SER A 223 15.32 -3.93 -16.08
N GLU A 224 15.77 -4.59 -17.14
CA GLU A 224 15.38 -4.21 -18.49
C GLU A 224 13.90 -4.51 -18.75
N PHE A 225 13.38 -5.58 -18.16
CA PHE A 225 11.99 -5.98 -18.30
C PHE A 225 11.03 -4.97 -17.67
N LEU A 226 11.25 -4.58 -16.41
CA LEU A 226 10.37 -3.60 -15.74
C LEU A 226 10.45 -2.22 -16.38
N GLU A 227 11.60 -1.85 -16.95
CA GLU A 227 11.80 -0.60 -17.68
C GLU A 227 11.27 -0.62 -19.10
N SER A 228 10.86 -1.78 -19.62
CA SER A 228 10.37 -1.93 -20.98
C SER A 228 9.00 -1.27 -21.19
N ALA A 229 8.75 -0.81 -22.41
CA ALA A 229 7.43 -0.32 -22.82
C ALA A 229 6.35 -1.42 -22.71
N PHE A 230 6.77 -2.69 -22.83
CA PHE A 230 5.91 -3.85 -22.68
C PHE A 230 5.34 -3.93 -21.26
N PHE A 231 6.15 -3.79 -20.22
CA PHE A 231 5.67 -3.83 -18.83
C PHE A 231 4.94 -2.54 -18.44
N LYS A 232 5.48 -1.38 -18.80
CA LYS A 232 4.97 -0.05 -18.40
C LYS A 232 3.55 0.28 -18.89
N ARG A 233 3.01 -0.47 -19.84
CA ARG A 233 1.62 -0.28 -20.30
C ARG A 233 0.57 -1.02 -19.45
N ARG A 234 0.99 -1.82 -18.46
CA ARG A 234 0.09 -2.58 -17.62
C ARG A 234 -0.38 -1.77 -16.43
N ALA A 235 -1.68 -1.88 -16.16
CA ALA A 235 -2.33 -1.19 -15.07
C ALA A 235 -3.20 -2.15 -14.26
N LEU A 236 -3.28 -1.90 -12.96
CA LEU A 236 -4.16 -2.60 -12.04
C LEU A 236 -5.54 -1.94 -12.08
N ALA A 237 -6.55 -2.71 -12.45
CA ALA A 237 -7.92 -2.26 -12.52
C ALA A 237 -8.64 -2.40 -11.17
N TYR A 238 -9.65 -1.56 -10.97
CA TYR A 238 -10.52 -1.60 -9.81
C TYR A 238 -11.21 -2.96 -9.67
N GLN A 239 -11.39 -3.43 -8.43
CA GLN A 239 -11.93 -4.77 -8.13
C GLN A 239 -13.43 -4.93 -8.40
N GLY A 240 -14.13 -3.88 -8.83
CA GLY A 240 -15.57 -3.89 -9.02
C GLY A 240 -16.36 -3.69 -7.71
N GLY A 241 -17.67 -3.87 -7.80
CA GLY A 241 -18.60 -3.57 -6.72
C GLY A 241 -19.13 -2.15 -6.81
N GLN A 242 -19.82 -1.70 -5.77
CA GLN A 242 -20.17 -0.29 -5.67
C GLN A 242 -18.89 0.53 -5.60
N LEU A 243 -18.88 1.68 -6.27
CA LEU A 243 -17.75 2.59 -6.29
C LEU A 243 -17.30 2.90 -4.86
N PRO A 244 -15.99 3.10 -4.66
CA PRO A 244 -15.40 2.88 -3.37
C PRO A 244 -16.06 3.74 -2.32
N THR A 245 -16.82 3.08 -1.52
CA THR A 245 -16.93 3.46 -0.14
C THR A 245 -15.54 3.18 0.41
N VAL A 246 -14.72 4.21 0.54
CA VAL A 246 -13.51 4.08 1.33
C VAL A 246 -14.00 3.64 2.69
N THR A 247 -13.83 2.37 2.99
CA THR A 247 -14.28 1.82 4.27
C THR A 247 -13.46 2.51 5.35
N PRO A 248 -14.08 3.30 6.23
CA PRO A 248 -13.40 4.04 7.28
C PRO A 248 -12.64 3.13 8.24
N ALA A 249 -13.02 1.87 8.29
CA ALA A 249 -12.62 0.90 9.29
C ALA A 249 -11.12 0.56 9.31
N GLN A 250 -10.38 0.90 8.28
CA GLN A 250 -8.96 0.54 8.21
C GLN A 250 -8.01 1.69 8.49
N ALA A 251 -8.51 2.92 8.39
CA ALA A 251 -7.62 4.06 8.53
C ALA A 251 -7.33 4.42 9.96
N LEU A 252 -8.25 4.11 10.84
CA LEU A 252 -8.19 4.45 12.23
C LEU A 252 -9.02 3.42 12.97
N ASN A 253 -8.48 2.26 13.25
CA ASN A 253 -9.02 1.41 14.32
C ASN A 253 -9.21 2.20 15.61
N ASP A 254 -8.60 3.36 15.66
CA ASP A 254 -8.51 4.24 16.79
C ASP A 254 -9.25 5.56 16.57
N SER A 255 -9.93 5.78 15.45
CA SER A 255 -10.49 7.09 15.11
C SER A 255 -12.00 7.19 15.11
N ALA A 256 -12.69 6.12 15.31
CA ALA A 256 -14.03 6.20 15.87
C ALA A 256 -13.88 6.48 17.37
N LEU A 257 -13.28 7.61 17.71
CA LEU A 257 -13.33 8.14 19.06
C LEU A 257 -14.74 8.63 19.30
N ASN A 258 -15.62 7.70 19.67
CA ASN A 258 -16.86 8.00 20.33
C ASN A 258 -16.51 8.47 21.74
N ALA A 259 -16.48 9.76 21.92
CA ALA A 259 -16.26 10.33 23.21
C ALA A 259 -17.60 10.73 23.79
N GLU A 260 -18.10 9.98 24.74
CA GLU A 260 -19.25 10.35 25.57
C GLU A 260 -18.76 11.02 26.84
N THR A 261 -19.15 12.26 27.08
CA THR A 261 -18.96 12.90 28.37
C THR A 261 -20.18 12.66 29.24
N SER A 262 -20.01 12.03 30.36
CA SER A 262 -20.99 12.10 31.46
C SER A 262 -20.98 13.52 32.03
N ALA A 263 -22.18 14.09 32.19
CA ALA A 263 -22.47 15.43 32.68
C ALA A 263 -21.35 16.16 33.45
N GLY A 264 -20.77 17.18 32.83
CA GLY A 264 -19.88 18.13 33.47
C GLY A 264 -20.60 19.48 33.61
N THR A 265 -20.46 20.14 34.75
CA THR A 265 -20.97 21.48 34.96
C THR A 265 -19.84 22.47 34.96
N TYR A 266 -19.91 23.45 34.04
CA TYR A 266 -18.94 24.54 33.95
C TYR A 266 -19.59 25.81 34.45
N ILE A 267 -19.07 26.37 35.55
CA ILE A 267 -19.50 27.63 36.11
C ILE A 267 -18.53 28.70 35.63
N LEU A 268 -19.03 29.62 34.83
CA LEU A 268 -18.29 30.77 34.36
C LEU A 268 -18.74 31.97 35.21
N GLU A 269 -17.95 32.34 36.22
CA GLU A 269 -18.18 33.55 36.99
C GLU A 269 -17.43 34.69 36.35
N ALA A 270 -18.16 35.70 35.83
CA ALA A 270 -17.54 36.85 35.24
C ALA A 270 -17.57 38.04 36.20
N GLN A 271 -16.43 38.65 36.43
CA GLN A 271 -16.27 39.82 37.21
C GLN A 271 -16.11 41.05 36.33
N GLN A 272 -17.15 41.90 36.24
CA GLN A 272 -17.16 43.29 35.76
C GLN A 272 -17.13 43.54 34.25
N ALA A 273 -17.82 44.66 33.86
CA ALA A 273 -17.96 45.17 32.49
C ALA A 273 -16.64 45.47 31.74
N ALA A 274 -15.52 45.56 32.46
CA ALA A 274 -14.20 45.84 31.89
C ALA A 274 -13.67 44.68 31.00
N ASN A 275 -14.30 43.53 31.02
CA ASN A 275 -13.82 42.34 30.32
C ASN A 275 -14.56 42.03 29.01
N ILE A 276 -15.43 42.96 28.56
CA ILE A 276 -16.06 42.85 27.26
C ILE A 276 -15.12 43.36 26.19
N GLN A 277 -14.69 42.51 25.30
CA GLN A 277 -13.85 42.89 24.16
C GLN A 277 -14.64 42.82 22.87
N GLN A 278 -14.43 43.84 22.02
CA GLN A 278 -14.90 43.80 20.65
C GLN A 278 -13.91 43.00 19.82
N GLN A 279 -14.38 41.95 19.22
CA GLN A 279 -13.62 41.18 18.23
C GLN A 279 -14.28 41.32 16.85
N VAL A 280 -13.46 41.34 15.80
CA VAL A 280 -13.95 41.34 14.42
C VAL A 280 -13.84 39.90 13.88
N ILE A 281 -15.00 39.28 13.71
CA ILE A 281 -15.09 37.93 13.14
C ILE A 281 -15.77 38.04 11.78
N ASN A 282 -15.14 37.57 10.73
CA ASN A 282 -15.63 37.63 9.35
C ASN A 282 -16.06 39.05 8.91
N GLY A 283 -15.35 40.09 9.38
CA GLY A 283 -15.62 41.47 9.03
C GLY A 283 -16.75 42.13 9.83
N THR A 284 -17.39 41.43 10.74
CA THR A 284 -18.46 41.95 11.62
C THR A 284 -17.90 42.13 13.03
N PRO A 285 -18.04 43.32 13.64
CA PRO A 285 -17.66 43.52 15.04
C PRO A 285 -18.62 42.76 15.97
N GLU A 286 -18.09 41.90 16.77
CA GLU A 286 -18.80 41.13 17.78
C GLU A 286 -18.23 41.42 19.18
N TYR A 287 -19.10 41.52 20.17
CA TYR A 287 -18.68 41.69 21.56
C TYR A 287 -18.58 40.31 22.21
N VAL A 288 -17.34 39.88 22.44
CA VAL A 288 -17.07 38.64 23.16
C VAL A 288 -16.84 38.95 24.63
N ILE A 289 -17.55 38.29 25.51
CA ILE A 289 -17.28 38.36 26.93
C ILE A 289 -15.99 37.58 27.19
N ASN A 290 -14.88 38.29 27.38
CA ASN A 290 -13.65 37.72 27.88
C ASN A 290 -13.72 37.70 29.41
N PHE A 291 -13.79 36.51 29.97
CA PHE A 291 -13.79 36.29 31.41
C PHE A 291 -12.33 36.43 31.93
N GLY A 292 -11.98 37.53 32.33
CA GLY A 292 -10.82 38.24 32.86
C GLY A 292 -9.67 37.54 33.57
N VAL A 293 -9.39 36.28 33.31
CA VAL A 293 -8.16 35.61 33.72
C VAL A 293 -7.71 34.72 32.57
N ALA A 294 -6.42 34.67 32.28
CA ALA A 294 -5.84 33.89 31.19
C ALA A 294 -6.27 32.40 31.13
N THR A 295 -6.75 31.88 32.24
CA THR A 295 -7.37 30.58 32.38
C THR A 295 -8.83 30.53 31.89
N PHE A 296 -9.48 31.66 31.72
CA PHE A 296 -10.90 31.75 31.33
C PHE A 296 -11.13 32.06 29.86
N ALA A 297 -10.18 32.67 29.18
CA ALA A 297 -10.22 32.73 27.71
C ALA A 297 -10.24 31.33 27.09
N ASP A 298 -9.60 30.37 27.76
CA ASP A 298 -9.67 28.95 27.44
C ASP A 298 -10.98 28.29 27.89
N ALA A 299 -11.77 28.93 28.77
CA ALA A 299 -12.95 28.34 29.39
C ALA A 299 -14.27 28.74 28.73
N ILE A 300 -14.34 29.89 28.03
CA ILE A 300 -15.47 30.17 27.11
C ILE A 300 -15.31 29.40 25.80
N ASP A 301 -14.11 29.16 25.37
CA ASP A 301 -13.81 28.04 24.55
C ASP A 301 -13.96 26.82 25.49
N VAL A 302 -15.15 26.46 25.87
CA VAL A 302 -15.40 25.15 26.41
C VAL A 302 -15.06 24.24 25.25
N ASP A 303 -13.80 23.93 25.18
CA ASP A 303 -13.31 22.88 24.34
C ASP A 303 -13.99 21.63 24.90
N VAL A 304 -15.12 21.27 24.32
CA VAL A 304 -15.86 20.05 24.66
C VAL A 304 -14.91 18.87 24.69
N VAL A 305 -13.81 19.03 24.01
CA VAL A 305 -12.70 18.12 23.94
C VAL A 305 -11.77 18.18 25.14
N GLN A 306 -11.59 19.28 25.83
CA GLN A 306 -10.69 19.29 27.00
C GLN A 306 -11.20 18.37 28.10
N ASP A 307 -12.52 18.30 28.25
CA ASP A 307 -13.11 17.35 29.20
C ASP A 307 -13.00 15.90 28.76
N LEU A 308 -13.15 15.63 27.49
CA LEU A 308 -12.94 14.32 26.92
C LEU A 308 -11.48 13.89 27.04
N ARG A 309 -10.54 14.82 26.93
CA ARG A 309 -9.11 14.56 27.10
C ARG A 309 -8.69 14.28 28.53
N SER A 310 -9.30 14.87 29.49
CA SER A 310 -9.00 14.57 30.90
C SER A 310 -9.26 13.07 31.20
N GLN A 311 -10.15 12.46 30.41
CA GLN A 311 -10.40 11.02 30.46
C GLN A 311 -9.46 10.19 29.55
N MET A 312 -8.87 10.81 28.50
CA MET A 312 -8.07 10.11 27.48
C MET A 312 -6.55 10.25 27.64
N VAL A 313 -6.05 10.90 28.69
CA VAL A 313 -4.60 10.99 29.03
C VAL A 313 -3.74 11.70 27.96
N SER A 314 -4.30 12.52 27.09
CA SER A 314 -3.51 13.28 26.12
C SER A 314 -3.34 14.74 26.56
N THR A 315 -2.10 15.22 26.62
CA THR A 315 -1.75 16.62 26.94
C THR A 315 -1.86 17.57 25.74
N SER A 316 -2.32 17.09 24.59
CA SER A 316 -2.43 17.86 23.34
C SER A 316 -3.78 18.58 23.24
N PRO A 317 -3.84 19.82 22.76
CA PRO A 317 -5.08 20.56 22.58
C PRO A 317 -5.95 20.08 21.40
N ALA A 318 -5.55 19.08 20.64
CA ALA A 318 -6.33 18.55 19.54
C ALA A 318 -7.30 17.46 19.98
N LEU A 319 -8.54 17.50 19.47
CA LEU A 319 -9.51 16.47 19.71
C LEU A 319 -9.15 15.22 18.93
N PHE A 320 -8.93 15.41 17.66
CA PHE A 320 -8.57 14.35 16.73
C PHE A 320 -7.31 14.75 15.98
N ARG A 321 -6.49 13.75 15.74
CA ARG A 321 -5.35 13.89 14.86
C ARG A 321 -5.54 12.89 13.72
N ALA A 322 -5.52 13.37 12.48
CA ALA A 322 -5.63 12.52 11.32
C ALA A 322 -4.35 11.69 11.17
N ALA A 323 -4.45 10.37 11.31
CA ALA A 323 -3.32 9.46 11.11
C ALA A 323 -3.05 9.19 9.63
N ILE A 324 -4.02 9.46 8.77
CA ILE A 324 -3.95 9.32 7.32
C ILE A 324 -4.57 10.54 6.64
N ARG A 325 -4.17 10.79 5.40
CA ARG A 325 -4.80 11.78 4.55
C ARG A 325 -6.19 11.33 4.10
N GLY A 326 -7.12 12.25 3.97
CA GLY A 326 -8.45 12.02 3.39
C GLY A 326 -9.53 12.93 3.89
N LEU A 327 -10.73 12.66 3.41
CA LEU A 327 -11.95 13.32 3.85
C LEU A 327 -12.50 12.61 5.08
N PHE A 328 -12.85 13.38 6.11
CA PHE A 328 -13.39 12.86 7.36
C PHE A 328 -14.77 13.45 7.63
N ASN A 329 -15.69 12.65 8.15
CA ASN A 329 -16.95 13.10 8.72
C ASN A 329 -16.69 13.49 10.17
N PHE A 330 -16.82 14.77 10.46
CA PHE A 330 -16.90 15.28 11.81
C PHE A 330 -18.36 15.38 12.18
N HIS A 331 -18.79 14.72 13.24
CA HIS A 331 -20.15 14.71 13.74
C HIS A 331 -20.14 15.00 15.23
N TYR A 332 -20.80 16.08 15.63
CA TYR A 332 -20.92 16.52 17.00
C TYR A 332 -22.40 16.55 17.39
N VAL A 333 -22.80 15.76 18.37
CA VAL A 333 -24.12 15.76 18.98
C VAL A 333 -23.98 16.16 20.43
N GLY A 334 -24.74 17.12 20.88
CA GLY A 334 -24.66 17.57 22.26
C GLY A 334 -26.00 18.03 22.80
N ARG A 335 -26.24 17.74 24.07
CA ARG A 335 -27.29 18.33 24.87
C ARG A 335 -26.67 19.17 25.96
N HIS A 336 -26.92 20.47 25.93
CA HIS A 336 -26.35 21.43 26.85
C HIS A 336 -27.45 22.15 27.62
N VAL A 337 -27.18 22.47 28.87
CA VAL A 337 -28.00 23.39 29.66
C VAL A 337 -27.21 24.67 29.85
N LEU A 338 -27.71 25.74 29.28
CA LEU A 338 -27.17 27.08 29.42
C LEU A 338 -28.01 27.83 30.47
N GLU A 339 -27.42 28.14 31.61
CA GLU A 339 -28.00 29.02 32.65
C GLU A 339 -27.36 30.37 32.52
N LEU A 340 -28.19 31.36 32.26
CA LEU A 340 -27.81 32.76 32.16
C LEU A 340 -28.45 33.54 33.28
N ASP A 341 -27.63 34.14 34.15
CA ASP A 341 -28.07 35.12 35.12
C ASP A 341 -27.39 36.44 34.81
N PHE A 342 -28.21 37.45 34.50
CA PHE A 342 -27.73 38.69 33.92
C PHE A 342 -28.43 39.89 34.60
N ASN A 343 -27.65 40.83 35.14
CA ASN A 343 -28.16 42.05 35.78
C ASN A 343 -27.38 43.29 35.39
N LEU A 344 -28.08 44.21 34.73
CA LEU A 344 -27.58 45.53 34.38
C LEU A 344 -28.05 46.55 35.44
N SER A 345 -27.23 46.79 36.48
CA SER A 345 -27.56 47.74 37.49
C SER A 345 -27.21 49.20 37.09
N GLY A 346 -28.18 50.09 37.12
CA GLY A 346 -27.96 51.52 36.96
C GLY A 346 -28.26 52.11 35.58
N ALA A 347 -28.73 51.35 34.64
CA ALA A 347 -29.11 51.85 33.32
C ALA A 347 -30.63 52.10 33.22
N THR A 348 -31.03 53.33 32.91
CA THR A 348 -32.34 53.62 32.38
C THR A 348 -32.39 53.22 30.92
N ILE A 349 -32.49 51.93 30.66
CA ILE A 349 -32.54 51.39 29.30
C ILE A 349 -33.99 51.08 28.98
N SER A 350 -34.61 51.87 28.10
CA SER A 350 -36.01 51.72 27.70
C SER A 350 -36.25 50.59 26.72
N ALA A 351 -35.23 50.03 26.13
CA ALA A 351 -35.30 48.77 25.39
C ALA A 351 -33.84 48.33 25.10
N ILE A 352 -33.43 47.20 25.66
CA ILE A 352 -32.18 46.54 25.27
C ILE A 352 -32.53 45.58 24.15
N ASN A 353 -32.04 45.87 22.98
CA ASN A 353 -32.11 44.94 21.87
C ASN A 353 -30.79 44.16 21.82
N ALA A 354 -30.58 43.31 22.82
CA ALA A 354 -29.39 42.52 22.95
C ALA A 354 -29.73 41.06 22.64
N SER A 355 -28.82 40.40 21.98
CA SER A 355 -28.89 38.95 21.75
C SER A 355 -27.67 38.26 22.31
N TYR A 356 -27.84 37.01 22.66
CA TYR A 356 -26.72 36.12 22.99
C TYR A 356 -26.78 34.92 22.08
N THR A 357 -25.63 34.42 21.66
CA THR A 357 -25.52 33.30 20.76
C THR A 357 -24.48 32.33 21.31
N LEU A 358 -24.89 31.07 21.54
CA LEU A 358 -23.97 29.99 21.78
C LEU A 358 -23.50 29.48 20.42
N ARG A 359 -22.18 29.52 20.21
CA ARG A 359 -21.53 29.12 18.95
C ARG A 359 -20.63 27.92 19.13
N ALA A 360 -20.70 26.98 18.21
CA ALA A 360 -19.67 25.98 18.01
C ALA A 360 -18.62 26.51 17.03
N VAL A 361 -17.37 26.50 17.42
CA VAL A 361 -16.25 26.89 16.57
C VAL A 361 -15.40 25.67 16.33
N ILE A 362 -15.27 25.29 15.07
CA ILE A 362 -14.47 24.14 14.64
C ILE A 362 -13.14 24.67 14.14
N TYR A 363 -12.06 24.13 14.68
CA TYR A 363 -10.69 24.46 14.32
C TYR A 363 -10.05 23.31 13.57
N LYS A 364 -9.19 23.66 12.64
CA LYS A 364 -8.23 22.78 12.02
C LYS A 364 -6.84 23.40 12.16
N ASN A 365 -5.90 22.72 12.79
CA ASN A 365 -4.54 23.23 13.05
C ASN A 365 -4.53 24.63 13.68
N ASN A 366 -5.38 24.84 14.67
CA ASN A 366 -5.60 26.15 15.36
C ASN A 366 -6.21 27.28 14.50
N ALA A 367 -6.47 27.05 13.22
CA ALA A 367 -7.20 27.99 12.39
C ALA A 367 -8.71 27.70 12.45
N VAL A 368 -9.53 28.74 12.50
CA VAL A 368 -10.99 28.60 12.45
C VAL A 368 -11.39 28.03 11.09
N LEU A 369 -12.02 26.86 11.09
CA LEU A 369 -12.53 26.20 9.90
C LEU A 369 -14.00 26.49 9.66
N ALA A 370 -14.80 26.54 10.74
CA ALA A 370 -16.22 26.82 10.68
C ALA A 370 -16.71 27.48 11.99
N ILE A 371 -17.76 28.24 11.87
CA ILE A 371 -18.48 28.85 12.98
C ILE A 371 -19.96 28.54 12.75
N GLU A 372 -20.61 27.95 13.75
CA GLU A 372 -22.03 27.58 13.68
C GLU A 372 -22.78 28.10 14.89
N ASP A 373 -23.92 28.78 14.67
CA ASP A 373 -24.77 29.27 15.74
C ASP A 373 -25.64 28.11 16.26
N VAL A 374 -25.30 27.63 17.45
CA VAL A 374 -25.99 26.53 18.11
C VAL A 374 -27.35 26.97 18.65
N TYR A 375 -27.38 28.14 19.27
CA TYR A 375 -28.58 28.75 19.84
C TYR A 375 -28.46 30.26 19.91
N THR A 376 -29.52 30.97 19.54
CA THR A 376 -29.60 32.40 19.64
C THR A 376 -30.83 32.80 20.44
N GLY A 377 -30.61 33.61 21.49
CA GLY A 377 -31.67 34.19 22.32
C GLY A 377 -31.58 35.73 22.38
N GLN A 378 -32.63 36.37 22.85
CA GLN A 378 -32.66 37.81 23.01
C GLN A 378 -32.74 38.19 24.47
N ILE A 379 -32.06 39.27 24.84
CA ILE A 379 -32.11 39.90 26.16
C ILE A 379 -33.06 41.07 26.06
N THR A 380 -34.25 40.94 26.67
CA THR A 380 -35.34 41.92 26.57
C THR A 380 -35.51 42.74 27.83
N SER A 381 -34.77 42.47 28.90
CA SER A 381 -34.85 43.15 30.18
C SER A 381 -33.49 43.40 30.80
N THR A 382 -33.41 44.35 31.74
CA THR A 382 -32.19 44.69 32.49
C THR A 382 -31.80 43.60 33.49
N SER A 383 -32.67 42.67 33.77
CA SER A 383 -32.44 41.49 34.60
C SER A 383 -33.02 40.28 33.91
N LEU A 384 -32.18 39.30 33.66
CA LEU A 384 -32.54 38.04 33.01
C LEU A 384 -31.98 36.90 33.84
N SER A 385 -32.84 36.01 34.27
CA SER A 385 -32.45 34.73 34.87
C SER A 385 -33.19 33.62 34.12
N GLN A 386 -32.49 32.90 33.31
CA GLN A 386 -33.07 31.86 32.42
C GLN A 386 -32.18 30.63 32.32
N SER A 387 -32.80 29.51 32.15
CA SER A 387 -32.14 28.22 31.89
C SER A 387 -32.72 27.62 30.63
N PHE A 388 -31.86 27.22 29.71
CA PHE A 388 -32.24 26.65 28.43
C PHE A 388 -31.55 25.30 28.26
N THR A 389 -32.36 24.31 27.81
CA THR A 389 -31.80 23.07 27.27
C THR A 389 -31.65 23.20 25.75
N ILE A 390 -30.46 22.99 25.26
CA ILE A 390 -30.10 23.17 23.86
C ILE A 390 -29.64 21.80 23.35
N ASP A 391 -30.39 21.27 22.38
CA ASP A 391 -29.95 20.10 21.62
C ASP A 391 -29.30 20.56 20.34
N TYR A 392 -28.12 20.04 20.07
CA TYR A 392 -27.31 20.41 18.93
C TYR A 392 -26.81 19.16 18.21
N ASP A 393 -26.99 19.13 16.90
CA ASP A 393 -26.51 18.10 16.00
C ASP A 393 -25.86 18.77 14.80
N TYR A 394 -24.56 18.52 14.63
CA TYR A 394 -23.78 19.14 13.58
C TYR A 394 -22.88 18.10 12.90
N SER A 395 -22.95 18.06 11.58
CA SER A 395 -22.12 17.22 10.76
C SER A 395 -21.42 18.03 9.68
N ARG A 396 -20.15 17.76 9.49
CA ARG A 396 -19.36 18.38 8.43
C ARG A 396 -18.29 17.44 7.90
N GLN A 397 -18.02 17.55 6.60
CA GLN A 397 -16.87 16.89 5.99
C GLN A 397 -15.64 17.81 6.06
N ILE A 398 -14.52 17.26 6.52
CA ILE A 398 -13.25 17.97 6.70
C ILE A 398 -12.16 17.20 5.97
N ASN A 399 -11.51 17.86 5.01
CA ASN A 399 -10.35 17.28 4.36
C ASN A 399 -9.11 17.45 5.24
N CYS A 400 -8.44 16.36 5.60
CA CYS A 400 -7.26 16.37 6.47
C CYS A 400 -6.04 15.77 5.78
N GLU A 401 -4.89 16.37 6.04
CA GLU A 401 -3.57 15.78 5.79
C GLU A 401 -3.14 14.96 7.02
N ILE A 402 -2.07 14.16 6.86
CA ILE A 402 -1.49 13.41 7.99
C ILE A 402 -1.06 14.38 9.08
N ASN A 403 -1.44 14.08 10.32
CA ASN A 403 -1.23 14.90 11.52
C ASN A 403 -2.04 16.19 11.61
N ASP A 404 -3.00 16.45 10.72
CA ASP A 404 -3.93 17.54 10.93
C ASP A 404 -4.73 17.32 12.22
N GLU A 405 -4.89 18.39 12.98
CA GLU A 405 -5.61 18.40 14.25
C GLU A 405 -6.95 19.09 14.09
N VAL A 406 -8.02 18.41 14.50
CA VAL A 406 -9.38 18.95 14.46
C VAL A 406 -9.93 19.01 15.88
N ARG A 407 -10.48 20.15 16.27
CA ARG A 407 -11.13 20.36 17.55
C ARG A 407 -12.40 21.21 17.41
N VAL A 408 -13.30 21.08 18.38
CA VAL A 408 -14.47 21.94 18.52
C VAL A 408 -14.43 22.67 19.84
N SER A 409 -14.89 23.91 19.87
CA SER A 409 -15.12 24.65 21.10
C SER A 409 -16.47 25.36 21.06
N LEU A 410 -17.10 25.54 22.23
CA LEU A 410 -18.31 26.31 22.39
C LEU A 410 -17.99 27.70 22.92
N ARG A 411 -18.57 28.73 22.31
CA ARG A 411 -18.40 30.14 22.72
C ARG A 411 -19.75 30.76 22.92
N LEU A 412 -19.88 31.55 24.01
CA LEU A 412 -21.02 32.43 24.19
C LEU A 412 -20.65 33.82 23.68
N VAL A 413 -21.35 34.30 22.69
CA VAL A 413 -21.19 35.62 22.10
C VAL A 413 -22.39 36.46 22.50
N MET A 414 -22.12 37.64 23.07
CA MET A 414 -23.13 38.61 23.45
C MET A 414 -23.11 39.77 22.45
N ASN A 415 -24.27 40.11 21.93
CA ASN A 415 -24.44 41.27 21.05
C ASN A 415 -25.37 42.29 21.72
N PHE A 416 -24.82 43.44 22.01
CA PHE A 416 -25.55 44.54 22.64
C PHE A 416 -25.80 45.66 21.61
N ALA A 417 -26.66 45.41 20.63
CA ALA A 417 -26.97 46.41 19.60
C ALA A 417 -27.62 47.66 20.22
N GLY A 418 -27.02 48.82 20.02
CA GLY A 418 -27.53 50.09 20.48
C GLY A 418 -27.13 50.51 21.92
N VAL A 419 -26.25 49.71 22.56
CA VAL A 419 -25.69 50.10 23.89
C VAL A 419 -24.27 50.59 23.71
N ASP A 420 -24.02 51.87 24.08
CA ASP A 420 -22.67 52.41 24.13
C ASP A 420 -22.03 52.11 25.49
N PHE A 421 -21.11 51.16 25.52
CA PHE A 421 -20.40 50.77 26.74
C PHE A 421 -19.36 51.79 27.21
N ALA A 422 -18.97 52.76 26.41
CA ALA A 422 -18.01 53.81 26.80
C ALA A 422 -18.54 54.71 27.89
N GLY A 423 -19.84 54.80 28.11
CA GLY A 423 -20.50 55.57 29.18
C GLY A 423 -20.65 54.83 30.52
N TYR A 424 -20.32 53.52 30.57
CA TYR A 424 -20.59 52.66 31.73
C TYR A 424 -19.41 52.49 32.69
N SER A 425 -18.40 53.36 32.67
CA SER A 425 -17.33 53.32 33.65
C SER A 425 -17.86 53.59 35.05
N GLY A 426 -18.12 52.55 35.80
CA GLY A 426 -18.52 52.64 37.20
C GLY A 426 -19.90 52.07 37.57
N GLN A 427 -20.64 51.50 36.61
CA GLN A 427 -21.92 50.87 36.89
C GLN A 427 -21.90 49.40 36.43
N GLY A 428 -22.35 48.49 37.28
CA GLY A 428 -22.04 47.08 37.17
C GLY A 428 -22.96 46.32 36.24
N LEU A 429 -22.39 45.71 35.22
CA LEU A 429 -22.94 44.54 34.62
C LEU A 429 -22.47 43.34 35.46
N SER A 430 -23.37 42.66 36.13
CA SER A 430 -23.07 41.36 36.73
C SER A 430 -23.76 40.27 35.91
N TYR A 431 -23.04 39.25 35.64
CA TYR A 431 -23.57 38.06 34.99
C TYR A 431 -22.93 36.80 35.57
N ASP A 432 -23.74 35.78 35.63
CA ASP A 432 -23.31 34.41 35.92
C ASP A 432 -23.78 33.53 34.76
N VAL A 433 -22.84 32.85 34.12
CA VAL A 433 -23.15 31.98 32.99
C VAL A 433 -22.66 30.60 33.33
N LYS A 434 -23.56 29.68 33.29
CA LYS A 434 -23.26 28.28 33.52
C LYS A 434 -23.66 27.44 32.32
N LEU A 435 -22.72 26.69 31.80
CA LEU A 435 -22.93 25.73 30.73
C LEU A 435 -22.71 24.33 31.28
N SER A 436 -23.71 23.49 31.24
CA SER A 436 -23.62 22.08 31.66
C SER A 436 -23.86 21.20 30.44
N SER A 437 -22.95 20.31 30.15
CA SER A 437 -23.15 19.28 29.13
C SER A 437 -23.77 18.05 29.77
N ILE A 438 -24.95 17.66 29.29
CA ILE A 438 -25.69 16.51 29.85
C ILE A 438 -25.34 15.23 29.08
N ASP A 439 -25.21 15.35 27.75
CA ASP A 439 -24.94 14.24 26.87
C ASP A 439 -24.26 14.82 25.62
N THR A 440 -23.01 14.42 25.40
CA THR A 440 -22.20 14.96 24.30
C THR A 440 -21.43 13.83 23.65
N GLN A 441 -21.58 13.70 22.36
CA GLN A 441 -20.88 12.72 21.56
C GLN A 441 -20.19 13.40 20.37
N VAL A 442 -18.94 13.09 20.15
CA VAL A 442 -18.18 13.59 19.00
C VAL A 442 -17.58 12.44 18.26
N ASN A 443 -17.93 12.31 16.99
CA ASN A 443 -17.39 11.31 16.08
C ASN A 443 -16.53 11.99 15.03
N PHE A 444 -15.38 11.39 14.74
CA PHE A 444 -14.50 11.80 13.67
C PHE A 444 -14.08 10.56 12.89
N GLU A 445 -14.77 10.30 11.81
CA GLU A 445 -14.60 9.11 11.00
C GLU A 445 -14.13 9.48 9.59
N LYS A 446 -13.31 8.65 8.99
CA LYS A 446 -13.01 8.86 7.57
C LYS A 446 -14.29 8.80 6.77
N ALA A 447 -14.57 9.87 6.03
CA ALA A 447 -15.76 9.92 5.21
C ALA A 447 -15.72 8.86 4.13
N VAL A 448 -16.87 8.23 3.95
CA VAL A 448 -17.14 7.44 2.77
C VAL A 448 -17.34 8.44 1.63
N ALA A 449 -16.29 8.73 0.87
CA ALA A 449 -16.46 9.47 -0.35
C ALA A 449 -17.02 8.49 -1.40
N GLU A 450 -18.31 8.54 -1.68
CA GLU A 450 -18.82 8.00 -2.93
C GLU A 450 -18.09 8.73 -4.07
N LEU A 451 -17.54 7.98 -5.00
CA LEU A 451 -16.93 8.57 -6.19
C LEU A 451 -18.06 9.13 -7.07
N THR A 452 -18.40 10.38 -6.82
CA THR A 452 -19.41 11.11 -7.61
C THR A 452 -18.70 12.05 -8.59
N ALA A 453 -19.35 12.30 -9.71
CA ALA A 453 -18.87 13.29 -10.67
C ALA A 453 -18.69 14.66 -9.97
N GLY A 454 -17.54 15.30 -10.19
CA GLY A 454 -17.15 16.55 -9.53
C GLY A 454 -16.45 16.38 -8.17
N SER A 455 -16.42 15.17 -7.58
CA SER A 455 -15.68 14.91 -6.34
C SER A 455 -14.19 14.71 -6.58
N THR A 456 -13.38 14.81 -5.50
CA THR A 456 -11.95 14.48 -5.59
C THR A 456 -11.74 12.98 -5.60
N VAL A 457 -11.00 12.50 -6.59
CA VAL A 457 -10.53 11.12 -6.68
C VAL A 457 -9.24 11.00 -5.88
N TYR A 458 -9.25 10.15 -4.88
CA TYR A 458 -8.06 9.73 -4.13
C TYR A 458 -7.57 8.40 -4.71
N LEU A 459 -6.43 8.43 -5.40
CA LEU A 459 -5.96 7.28 -6.17
C LEU A 459 -5.72 6.06 -5.27
N SER A 460 -5.15 6.24 -4.10
CA SER A 460 -4.92 5.16 -3.13
C SER A 460 -6.22 4.43 -2.71
N ALA A 461 -7.36 5.14 -2.70
CA ALA A 461 -8.65 4.57 -2.31
C ALA A 461 -9.20 3.56 -3.33
N LEU A 462 -8.74 3.61 -4.57
CA LEU A 462 -9.13 2.69 -5.64
C LEU A 462 -8.25 1.43 -5.70
N LEU A 463 -7.11 1.44 -5.01
CA LEU A 463 -6.23 0.28 -4.92
C LEU A 463 -6.82 -0.77 -3.95
N PRO A 464 -6.59 -2.06 -4.21
CA PRO A 464 -7.08 -3.12 -3.32
C PRO A 464 -6.33 -3.14 -1.99
N ASP A 465 -7.00 -3.66 -0.96
CA ASP A 465 -6.36 -4.02 0.31
C ASP A 465 -5.50 -5.29 0.10
N MET A 466 -4.29 -5.07 -0.36
CA MET A 466 -3.32 -6.12 -0.69
C MET A 466 -1.95 -5.72 -0.14
N THR A 467 -1.22 -6.69 0.44
CA THR A 467 0.15 -6.43 0.90
C THR A 467 1.09 -6.18 -0.28
N GLY A 468 2.12 -5.36 -0.08
CA GLY A 468 3.15 -5.14 -1.09
C GLY A 468 3.84 -6.42 -1.51
N SER A 469 4.03 -7.36 -0.56
CA SER A 469 4.58 -8.69 -0.85
C SER A 469 3.68 -9.51 -1.78
N ASP A 470 2.36 -9.53 -1.54
CA ASP A 470 1.43 -10.26 -2.41
C ASP A 470 1.39 -9.65 -3.82
N PHE A 471 1.39 -8.31 -3.89
CA PHE A 471 1.43 -7.62 -5.17
C PHE A 471 2.72 -7.92 -5.95
N PHE A 472 3.88 -7.75 -5.32
CA PHE A 472 5.19 -8.02 -5.93
C PHE A 472 5.32 -9.49 -6.34
N ASN A 473 4.95 -10.44 -5.47
CA ASN A 473 4.94 -11.86 -5.78
C ASN A 473 3.97 -12.20 -6.92
N GLY A 474 2.84 -11.49 -7.01
CA GLY A 474 1.90 -11.59 -8.12
C GLY A 474 2.57 -11.23 -9.44
N VAL A 475 3.29 -10.12 -9.51
CA VAL A 475 4.07 -9.70 -10.69
C VAL A 475 5.16 -10.72 -11.01
N CYS A 476 5.90 -11.20 -10.00
CA CYS A 476 6.93 -12.22 -10.19
C CYS A 476 6.36 -13.52 -10.76
N LYS A 477 5.22 -13.97 -10.25
CA LYS A 477 4.53 -15.19 -10.76
C LYS A 477 3.97 -14.99 -12.16
N MET A 478 3.45 -13.81 -12.48
CA MET A 478 2.87 -13.51 -13.79
C MET A 478 3.91 -13.67 -14.90
N PHE A 479 5.12 -13.15 -14.70
CA PHE A 479 6.19 -13.13 -15.70
C PHE A 479 7.38 -14.04 -15.36
N ASN A 480 7.22 -14.94 -14.37
CA ASN A 480 8.31 -15.81 -13.91
C ASN A 480 9.61 -15.05 -13.66
N LEU A 481 9.51 -13.93 -12.92
CA LEU A 481 10.67 -13.08 -12.63
C LEU A 481 11.58 -13.76 -11.61
N LEU A 482 12.86 -13.77 -11.91
CA LEU A 482 13.91 -14.07 -10.95
C LEU A 482 14.36 -12.78 -10.28
N VAL A 483 14.56 -12.88 -8.96
CA VAL A 483 14.99 -11.77 -8.12
C VAL A 483 16.29 -12.15 -7.46
N SER A 484 17.33 -11.38 -7.70
CA SER A 484 18.64 -11.59 -7.08
C SER A 484 19.21 -10.28 -6.53
N PRO A 485 19.85 -10.29 -5.33
CA PRO A 485 20.47 -9.09 -4.80
C PRO A 485 21.71 -8.74 -5.60
N ASP A 486 21.99 -7.45 -5.71
CA ASP A 486 23.32 -7.01 -6.09
C ASP A 486 24.27 -7.25 -4.92
N LYS A 487 25.42 -7.83 -5.20
CA LYS A 487 26.41 -8.19 -4.17
C LYS A 487 27.09 -6.98 -3.54
N PHE A 488 27.26 -5.90 -4.31
CA PHE A 488 27.99 -4.71 -3.90
C PHE A 488 27.05 -3.60 -3.41
N GLU A 489 25.82 -3.58 -3.92
CA GLU A 489 24.77 -2.62 -3.56
C GLU A 489 23.58 -3.37 -2.92
N PRO A 490 23.61 -3.64 -1.60
CA PRO A 490 22.60 -4.48 -0.95
C PRO A 490 21.15 -3.99 -1.11
N THR A 491 20.95 -2.68 -1.30
CA THR A 491 19.64 -2.07 -1.54
C THR A 491 19.16 -2.19 -2.99
N LYS A 492 19.98 -2.72 -3.88
CA LYS A 492 19.68 -2.89 -5.30
C LYS A 492 19.37 -4.34 -5.61
N ILE A 493 18.27 -4.57 -6.30
CA ILE A 493 17.82 -5.91 -6.68
C ILE A 493 17.77 -6.00 -8.20
N MET A 494 18.30 -7.07 -8.75
CA MET A 494 18.14 -7.42 -10.16
C MET A 494 16.86 -8.22 -10.33
N ILE A 495 16.05 -7.86 -11.33
CA ILE A 495 14.73 -8.47 -11.57
C ILE A 495 14.57 -8.70 -13.07
N GLU A 496 14.60 -9.96 -13.51
CA GLU A 496 14.40 -10.30 -14.92
C GLU A 496 13.55 -11.57 -15.08
N PRO A 497 12.78 -11.70 -16.17
CA PRO A 497 12.15 -12.97 -16.51
C PRO A 497 13.20 -14.10 -16.64
N LEU A 498 12.84 -15.29 -16.20
CA LEU A 498 13.76 -16.44 -16.26
C LEU A 498 14.32 -16.68 -17.67
N ILE A 499 13.55 -16.43 -18.70
CA ILE A 499 13.97 -16.62 -20.10
C ILE A 499 15.05 -15.63 -20.53
N ASP A 500 15.09 -14.42 -19.93
CA ASP A 500 16.03 -13.35 -20.24
C ASP A 500 17.15 -13.24 -19.18
N TYR A 501 16.98 -13.93 -18.05
CA TYR A 501 17.89 -13.87 -16.93
C TYR A 501 19.25 -14.51 -17.24
N TYR A 502 19.26 -15.65 -17.92
CA TYR A 502 20.48 -16.38 -18.19
C TYR A 502 21.21 -15.87 -19.43
N LYS A 503 22.56 -15.76 -19.30
CA LYS A 503 23.41 -15.41 -20.42
C LYS A 503 23.38 -16.52 -21.48
N PRO A 504 23.64 -16.19 -22.76
CA PRO A 504 23.66 -17.17 -23.85
C PRO A 504 24.65 -18.34 -23.59
N THR A 505 24.34 -19.52 -24.11
CA THR A 505 25.13 -20.75 -23.89
C THR A 505 26.58 -20.65 -24.36
N ASN A 506 26.90 -19.76 -25.33
CA ASN A 506 28.25 -19.51 -25.79
C ASN A 506 29.11 -18.71 -24.78
N GLU A 507 28.45 -18.12 -23.77
CA GLU A 507 29.10 -17.44 -22.65
C GLU A 507 29.21 -18.33 -21.41
N ALA A 508 28.84 -19.63 -21.52
CA ALA A 508 28.94 -20.57 -20.41
C ALA A 508 30.34 -20.72 -19.85
N LEU A 509 30.46 -20.67 -18.53
CA LEU A 509 31.76 -20.75 -17.86
C LEU A 509 32.29 -22.19 -17.84
N PRO A 510 33.56 -22.44 -18.21
CA PRO A 510 34.13 -23.78 -18.23
C PRO A 510 34.53 -24.25 -16.83
N PHE A 511 33.74 -25.17 -16.26
CA PHE A 511 33.94 -25.70 -14.89
C PHE A 511 34.40 -27.17 -14.85
N THR A 512 34.66 -27.81 -15.98
CA THR A 512 35.11 -29.22 -16.02
C THR A 512 36.33 -29.47 -15.12
N VAL A 513 37.34 -28.61 -15.16
CA VAL A 513 38.59 -28.78 -14.36
C VAL A 513 38.38 -28.53 -12.86
N LYS A 514 37.26 -27.94 -12.47
CA LYS A 514 36.92 -27.65 -11.07
C LYS A 514 36.04 -28.75 -10.44
N LEU A 515 35.54 -29.68 -11.24
CA LEU A 515 34.81 -30.82 -10.73
C LEU A 515 35.72 -31.72 -9.89
N ASP A 516 35.31 -32.07 -8.70
CA ASP A 516 36.03 -33.00 -7.83
C ASP A 516 35.55 -34.42 -8.09
N GLU A 517 36.21 -35.11 -9.00
CA GLU A 517 35.89 -36.51 -9.41
C GLU A 517 36.11 -37.50 -8.27
N ASN A 518 36.81 -37.13 -7.20
CA ASN A 518 37.01 -38.00 -6.02
C ASN A 518 35.76 -38.04 -5.10
N GLN A 519 34.82 -37.15 -5.35
CA GLN A 519 33.58 -37.06 -4.59
C GLN A 519 32.43 -37.69 -5.40
N PRO A 520 31.41 -38.28 -4.74
CA PRO A 520 30.25 -38.84 -5.42
C PRO A 520 29.49 -37.82 -6.27
N ILE A 521 29.14 -38.22 -7.48
CA ILE A 521 28.23 -37.45 -8.34
C ILE A 521 26.87 -38.16 -8.32
N GLU A 522 25.85 -37.48 -7.85
CA GLU A 522 24.47 -37.95 -7.83
C GLU A 522 23.69 -37.35 -9.01
N ILE A 523 23.12 -38.15 -9.88
CA ILE A 523 22.28 -37.69 -10.98
C ILE A 523 20.83 -38.06 -10.67
N VAL A 524 20.01 -37.05 -10.43
CA VAL A 524 18.60 -37.21 -10.08
C VAL A 524 17.75 -36.87 -11.31
N PRO A 525 16.95 -37.79 -11.83
CA PRO A 525 16.01 -37.47 -12.90
C PRO A 525 14.99 -36.42 -12.46
N SER A 526 14.64 -35.50 -13.37
CA SER A 526 13.71 -34.42 -13.06
C SER A 526 12.32 -34.91 -12.58
N VAL A 527 11.93 -36.12 -12.96
CA VAL A 527 10.69 -36.75 -12.51
C VAL A 527 10.55 -36.82 -10.98
N ASN A 528 11.67 -36.90 -10.26
CA ASN A 528 11.65 -37.03 -8.78
C ASN A 528 11.28 -35.74 -8.05
N PHE A 529 11.35 -34.59 -8.72
CA PHE A 529 10.98 -33.31 -8.17
C PHE A 529 10.03 -32.51 -9.08
N SER A 530 9.52 -33.14 -10.16
CA SER A 530 8.50 -32.56 -11.01
C SER A 530 7.09 -32.87 -10.50
N ALA A 531 6.12 -32.10 -10.96
CA ALA A 531 4.71 -32.33 -10.69
C ALA A 531 4.02 -33.08 -11.82
N LYS A 532 2.89 -33.73 -11.52
CA LYS A 532 2.01 -34.37 -12.52
C LYS A 532 1.30 -33.32 -13.35
N ARG A 533 0.84 -32.27 -12.69
CA ARG A 533 0.18 -31.12 -13.31
C ARG A 533 0.79 -29.84 -12.84
N TYR A 534 1.04 -28.93 -13.76
CA TYR A 534 1.40 -27.53 -13.50
C TYR A 534 0.22 -26.68 -13.92
N GLN A 535 -0.48 -26.11 -12.93
CA GLN A 535 -1.70 -25.35 -13.13
C GLN A 535 -1.44 -23.87 -12.93
N PHE A 536 -1.63 -23.10 -13.98
CA PHE A 536 -1.49 -21.63 -14.00
C PHE A 536 -2.87 -21.01 -13.92
N ASN A 537 -3.20 -20.40 -12.78
CA ASN A 537 -4.55 -19.94 -12.46
C ASN A 537 -4.55 -18.49 -11.96
N PHE A 538 -5.67 -17.84 -12.20
CA PHE A 538 -6.04 -16.57 -11.57
C PHE A 538 -6.89 -16.83 -10.32
N GLN A 539 -7.14 -15.77 -9.51
CA GLN A 539 -8.13 -15.88 -8.45
C GLN A 539 -9.50 -16.24 -9.05
N PRO A 540 -10.20 -17.19 -8.44
CA PRO A 540 -11.51 -17.56 -8.93
C PRO A 540 -12.50 -16.40 -8.81
N SER A 541 -13.36 -16.25 -9.80
CA SER A 541 -14.42 -15.27 -9.84
C SER A 541 -15.75 -15.93 -10.18
N THR A 542 -16.83 -15.40 -9.61
CA THR A 542 -18.21 -15.86 -9.86
C THR A 542 -19.05 -14.79 -10.56
N ASP A 543 -18.39 -13.79 -11.18
CA ASP A 543 -19.08 -12.88 -12.08
C ASP A 543 -19.71 -13.64 -13.27
N TYR A 544 -20.60 -12.97 -13.97
CA TYR A 544 -21.41 -13.61 -15.00
C TYR A 544 -20.60 -14.35 -16.06
N PHE A 545 -19.55 -13.73 -16.62
CA PHE A 545 -18.81 -14.33 -17.73
C PHE A 545 -17.86 -15.44 -17.25
N ASN A 546 -17.21 -15.27 -16.09
CA ASN A 546 -16.37 -16.31 -15.52
C ASN A 546 -17.19 -17.53 -15.09
N ALA A 547 -18.35 -17.32 -14.46
CA ALA A 547 -19.26 -18.41 -14.08
C ALA A 547 -19.79 -19.16 -15.30
N LYS A 548 -20.17 -18.42 -16.35
CA LYS A 548 -20.63 -18.98 -17.61
C LYS A 548 -19.53 -19.82 -18.28
N TYR A 549 -18.32 -19.27 -18.41
CA TYR A 549 -17.18 -19.97 -19.01
C TYR A 549 -16.86 -21.26 -18.26
N LEU A 550 -16.78 -21.19 -16.91
CA LEU A 550 -16.52 -22.35 -16.08
C LEU A 550 -17.59 -23.45 -16.24
N ALA A 551 -18.87 -23.06 -16.32
CA ALA A 551 -19.98 -23.99 -16.51
C ALA A 551 -19.97 -24.66 -17.90
N GLU A 552 -19.55 -23.95 -18.93
CA GLU A 552 -19.53 -24.43 -20.32
C GLU A 552 -18.26 -25.20 -20.68
N GLN A 553 -17.09 -24.75 -20.18
CA GLN A 553 -15.79 -25.32 -20.53
C GLN A 553 -15.19 -26.22 -19.45
N GLY A 554 -15.67 -26.13 -18.20
CA GLY A 554 -15.14 -26.93 -17.10
C GLY A 554 -13.80 -26.43 -16.53
N GLU A 555 -13.30 -25.31 -17.04
CA GLU A 555 -12.04 -24.69 -16.61
C GLU A 555 -12.18 -23.18 -16.37
N GLN A 556 -11.21 -22.59 -15.67
CA GLN A 556 -11.21 -21.16 -15.41
C GLN A 556 -10.78 -20.37 -16.66
N TYR A 557 -11.44 -19.24 -16.93
CA TYR A 557 -11.07 -18.37 -18.05
C TYR A 557 -9.60 -17.91 -17.96
N GLY A 558 -8.87 -18.06 -19.04
CA GLY A 558 -7.46 -17.65 -19.14
C GLY A 558 -6.45 -18.53 -18.39
N ALA A 559 -6.90 -19.61 -17.74
CA ALA A 559 -6.03 -20.59 -17.09
C ALA A 559 -5.32 -21.47 -18.09
N PHE A 560 -4.26 -22.15 -17.64
CA PHE A 560 -3.53 -23.11 -18.45
C PHE A 560 -3.00 -24.27 -17.61
N GLU A 561 -3.03 -25.47 -18.15
CA GLU A 561 -2.51 -26.66 -17.49
C GLU A 561 -1.50 -27.40 -18.37
N VAL A 562 -0.36 -27.74 -17.79
CA VAL A 562 0.61 -28.66 -18.41
C VAL A 562 0.60 -29.98 -17.69
N VAL A 563 0.32 -31.06 -18.42
CA VAL A 563 0.29 -32.43 -17.88
C VAL A 563 1.62 -33.14 -18.19
N ASN A 564 2.33 -33.53 -17.14
CA ASN A 564 3.51 -34.38 -17.25
C ASN A 564 3.10 -35.80 -17.65
N GLN A 565 3.67 -36.33 -18.71
CA GLN A 565 3.36 -37.65 -19.23
C GLN A 565 3.92 -38.80 -18.36
N SER A 566 4.72 -38.49 -17.35
CA SER A 566 5.26 -39.47 -16.42
C SER A 566 4.16 -40.20 -15.65
N GLN A 567 4.29 -41.52 -15.51
CA GLN A 567 3.41 -42.35 -14.69
C GLN A 567 3.83 -42.39 -13.21
N LEU A 568 5.02 -41.85 -12.90
CA LEU A 568 5.63 -41.94 -11.57
C LEU A 568 5.25 -40.77 -10.67
N VAL A 569 4.76 -39.66 -11.24
CA VAL A 569 4.45 -38.43 -10.53
C VAL A 569 2.95 -38.31 -10.30
N GLN A 570 2.56 -37.91 -9.09
CA GLN A 570 1.15 -37.75 -8.69
C GLN A 570 0.81 -36.40 -8.11
N SER A 571 1.83 -35.59 -7.70
CA SER A 571 1.61 -34.27 -7.10
C SER A 571 1.25 -33.20 -8.13
N ASP A 572 0.44 -32.24 -7.75
CA ASP A 572 0.13 -31.06 -8.56
C ASP A 572 0.86 -29.82 -8.00
N THR A 573 1.31 -28.95 -8.90
CA THR A 573 1.87 -27.63 -8.55
C THR A 573 0.96 -26.55 -9.10
N LYS A 574 0.55 -25.61 -8.25
CA LYS A 574 -0.35 -24.53 -8.60
C LYS A 574 0.36 -23.18 -8.56
N TYR A 575 0.31 -22.48 -9.67
CA TYR A 575 0.70 -21.08 -9.78
C TYR A 575 -0.56 -20.22 -9.71
N LEU A 576 -0.89 -19.72 -8.52
CA LEU A 576 -2.05 -18.87 -8.32
C LEU A 576 -1.60 -17.41 -8.25
N LEU A 577 -2.10 -16.58 -9.15
CA LEU A 577 -1.93 -15.13 -9.10
C LEU A 577 -2.87 -14.53 -8.05
N PRO A 578 -2.52 -13.40 -7.42
CA PRO A 578 -3.42 -12.68 -6.52
C PRO A 578 -4.52 -11.89 -7.27
N PHE A 579 -4.46 -11.87 -8.59
CA PHE A 579 -5.37 -11.18 -9.50
C PHE A 579 -6.42 -12.14 -10.06
N GLN A 580 -7.64 -11.66 -10.30
CA GLN A 580 -8.60 -12.38 -11.13
C GLN A 580 -8.39 -12.06 -12.62
N GLN A 581 -9.00 -12.84 -13.50
CA GLN A 581 -9.09 -12.48 -14.91
C GLN A 581 -10.53 -12.10 -15.27
N VAL A 582 -10.66 -11.11 -16.16
CA VAL A 582 -11.96 -10.60 -16.60
C VAL A 582 -12.09 -10.76 -18.10
N PRO A 583 -13.07 -11.56 -18.56
CA PRO A 583 -13.30 -11.76 -20.00
C PRO A 583 -13.63 -10.46 -20.73
N LEU A 584 -13.08 -10.32 -21.93
CA LEU A 584 -13.50 -9.31 -22.90
C LEU A 584 -14.83 -9.75 -23.53
N ALA A 585 -15.78 -8.84 -23.57
CA ALA A 585 -17.04 -9.08 -24.22
C ALA A 585 -17.57 -7.81 -24.88
N ASP A 586 -18.29 -7.96 -25.98
CA ASP A 586 -18.99 -6.86 -26.63
C ASP A 586 -20.23 -6.48 -25.81
N ILE A 587 -20.53 -5.20 -25.72
CA ILE A 587 -21.70 -4.71 -25.03
C ILE A 587 -22.91 -4.86 -25.97
N PRO A 588 -23.97 -5.61 -25.59
CA PRO A 588 -25.14 -5.78 -26.44
C PRO A 588 -25.91 -4.47 -26.57
N GLN A 589 -26.30 -4.14 -27.78
CA GLN A 589 -27.19 -3.02 -28.06
C GLN A 589 -28.68 -3.42 -27.88
N ASN A 590 -28.99 -4.66 -28.30
CA ASN A 590 -30.28 -5.31 -28.11
C ASN A 590 -30.09 -6.85 -28.17
N GLU A 591 -31.14 -7.63 -28.23
CA GLU A 591 -31.05 -9.10 -28.27
C GLU A 591 -30.30 -9.66 -29.49
N THR A 592 -30.19 -8.90 -30.59
CA THR A 592 -29.62 -9.37 -31.86
C THR A 592 -28.44 -8.56 -32.37
N SER A 593 -28.12 -7.44 -31.76
CA SER A 593 -27.04 -6.54 -32.19
C SER A 593 -26.14 -6.11 -31.04
N TYR A 594 -24.91 -5.78 -31.39
CA TYR A 594 -23.86 -5.34 -30.46
C TYR A 594 -23.42 -3.91 -30.78
N THR A 595 -22.86 -3.24 -29.78
CA THR A 595 -22.35 -1.86 -29.92
C THR A 595 -21.00 -1.78 -30.62
N GLY A 596 -20.22 -2.88 -30.60
CA GLY A 596 -18.80 -2.92 -30.97
C GLY A 596 -17.86 -2.45 -29.85
N LEU A 597 -18.39 -2.08 -28.70
CA LEU A 597 -17.60 -1.75 -27.50
C LEU A 597 -17.13 -3.04 -26.81
N VAL A 598 -15.98 -3.54 -27.23
CA VAL A 598 -15.36 -4.73 -26.65
C VAL A 598 -14.51 -4.30 -25.45
N VAL A 599 -14.95 -4.65 -24.26
CA VAL A 599 -14.38 -4.19 -23.00
C VAL A 599 -14.33 -5.33 -21.96
N PRO A 600 -13.49 -5.26 -20.94
CA PRO A 600 -13.63 -6.14 -19.77
C PRO A 600 -15.00 -5.93 -19.14
N ARG A 601 -15.72 -7.02 -18.85
CA ARG A 601 -17.06 -6.95 -18.27
C ARG A 601 -17.12 -7.72 -16.97
N LEU A 602 -17.26 -6.97 -15.86
CA LEU A 602 -17.25 -7.49 -14.50
C LEU A 602 -18.57 -7.15 -13.80
N PHE A 603 -19.55 -8.05 -13.85
CA PHE A 603 -20.85 -7.87 -13.24
C PHE A 603 -21.51 -9.19 -12.83
N SER A 604 -22.51 -9.13 -11.99
CA SER A 604 -23.40 -10.25 -11.68
C SER A 604 -24.79 -10.05 -12.31
N VAL A 605 -25.51 -11.14 -12.41
CA VAL A 605 -26.88 -11.14 -12.91
C VAL A 605 -27.78 -11.72 -11.81
N ALA A 606 -28.79 -10.96 -11.40
CA ALA A 606 -29.80 -11.39 -10.45
C ALA A 606 -31.16 -11.41 -11.12
N THR A 607 -31.96 -12.41 -10.78
CA THR A 607 -33.36 -12.49 -11.19
C THR A 607 -34.22 -12.00 -10.03
N ASP A 608 -35.02 -10.98 -10.24
CA ASP A 608 -35.92 -10.46 -9.21
C ASP A 608 -37.16 -11.37 -9.01
N GLU A 609 -37.98 -11.02 -8.02
CA GLU A 609 -39.22 -11.78 -7.71
C GLU A 609 -40.24 -11.81 -8.88
N LEU A 610 -40.09 -10.91 -9.86
CA LEU A 610 -40.92 -10.85 -11.07
C LEU A 610 -40.27 -11.60 -12.24
N SER A 611 -39.19 -12.39 -12.01
CA SER A 611 -38.42 -13.09 -13.02
C SER A 611 -37.72 -12.19 -14.05
N VAL A 612 -37.51 -10.92 -13.70
CA VAL A 612 -36.75 -10.00 -14.53
C VAL A 612 -35.27 -10.12 -14.19
N THR A 613 -34.47 -10.40 -15.21
CA THR A 613 -33.00 -10.48 -15.07
C THR A 613 -32.37 -9.09 -15.09
N LYS A 614 -31.67 -8.72 -14.02
CA LYS A 614 -30.97 -7.43 -13.88
C LYS A 614 -29.48 -7.61 -13.73
N VAL A 615 -28.73 -6.77 -14.46
CA VAL A 615 -27.30 -6.63 -14.29
C VAL A 615 -27.03 -5.82 -13.01
N GLN A 616 -26.06 -6.27 -12.21
CA GLN A 616 -25.66 -5.64 -10.96
C GLN A 616 -24.16 -5.58 -10.83
N PRO A 617 -23.59 -4.54 -10.20
CA PRO A 617 -22.17 -4.49 -9.89
C PRO A 617 -21.73 -5.72 -9.10
N TYR A 618 -20.60 -6.28 -9.48
CA TYR A 618 -19.98 -7.43 -8.82
C TYR A 618 -18.64 -7.04 -8.20
N LYS A 619 -18.44 -7.36 -6.92
CA LYS A 619 -17.18 -7.13 -6.23
C LYS A 619 -16.33 -8.41 -6.30
N GLY A 620 -15.27 -8.36 -7.09
CA GLY A 620 -14.31 -9.44 -7.24
C GLY A 620 -12.96 -9.12 -6.60
N LYS A 621 -11.90 -9.53 -7.29
CA LYS A 621 -10.51 -9.14 -7.01
C LYS A 621 -10.04 -8.16 -8.09
N SER A 622 -8.97 -7.43 -7.82
CA SER A 622 -8.33 -6.61 -8.86
C SER A 622 -7.80 -7.49 -9.99
N PHE A 623 -7.75 -6.92 -11.16
CA PHE A 623 -7.24 -7.60 -12.35
C PHE A 623 -6.30 -6.67 -13.12
N VAL A 624 -5.44 -7.28 -13.92
CA VAL A 624 -4.45 -6.56 -14.72
C VAL A 624 -5.03 -6.32 -16.11
N VAL A 625 -4.84 -5.10 -16.60
CA VAL A 625 -5.19 -4.71 -17.97
C VAL A 625 -4.00 -4.06 -18.66
N GLN A 626 -3.92 -4.25 -19.95
CA GLN A 626 -3.03 -3.51 -20.84
C GLN A 626 -3.76 -2.27 -21.35
N VAL A 627 -3.11 -1.11 -21.27
CA VAL A 627 -3.63 0.12 -21.88
C VAL A 627 -3.34 0.07 -23.37
N GLY A 628 -4.40 -0.03 -24.15
CA GLY A 628 -4.34 -0.13 -25.60
C GLY A 628 -4.44 1.22 -26.30
N ALA A 629 -4.58 1.18 -27.61
CA ALA A 629 -4.91 2.35 -28.42
C ALA A 629 -6.39 2.72 -28.29
N LEU A 630 -6.73 3.97 -28.60
CA LEU A 630 -8.12 4.36 -28.78
C LEU A 630 -8.71 3.59 -29.95
N ARG A 631 -9.94 3.09 -29.80
CA ARG A 631 -10.63 2.32 -30.84
C ARG A 631 -11.76 3.14 -31.46
N ASP A 632 -11.84 3.11 -32.78
CA ASP A 632 -12.84 3.83 -33.58
C ASP A 632 -14.24 3.21 -33.48
N VAL A 633 -14.85 3.31 -32.31
CA VAL A 633 -16.22 2.91 -32.03
C VAL A 633 -16.90 3.99 -31.21
N HIS A 634 -18.10 4.36 -31.66
CA HIS A 634 -18.87 5.44 -31.05
C HIS A 634 -19.36 5.07 -29.64
N PHE A 635 -19.15 5.99 -28.67
CA PHE A 635 -19.73 5.90 -27.36
C PHE A 635 -20.06 7.28 -26.78
N LYS A 636 -20.82 7.31 -25.70
CA LYS A 636 -21.22 8.55 -25.03
C LYS A 636 -20.79 8.55 -23.57
N ILE A 637 -20.40 9.72 -23.08
CA ILE A 637 -20.08 9.92 -21.68
C ILE A 637 -20.87 11.10 -21.13
N THR A 638 -21.42 10.93 -19.93
CA THR A 638 -22.12 12.00 -19.20
C THR A 638 -21.13 12.64 -18.25
N ASP A 639 -20.97 13.95 -18.35
CA ASP A 639 -20.05 14.73 -17.51
C ASP A 639 -20.59 15.00 -16.11
N GLU A 640 -19.83 15.78 -15.33
CA GLU A 640 -20.17 16.20 -13.96
C GLU A 640 -21.40 17.09 -13.86
N HIS A 641 -21.86 17.67 -14.97
CA HIS A 641 -23.06 18.52 -15.07
C HIS A 641 -24.28 17.78 -15.63
N GLY A 642 -24.13 16.47 -15.92
CA GLY A 642 -25.19 15.68 -16.54
C GLY A 642 -25.29 15.84 -18.06
N THR A 643 -24.36 16.56 -18.69
CA THR A 643 -24.35 16.77 -20.16
C THR A 643 -23.73 15.54 -20.83
N SER A 644 -24.37 15.07 -21.91
CA SER A 644 -23.88 13.94 -22.67
C SER A 644 -22.96 14.40 -23.82
N HIS A 645 -21.76 13.88 -23.85
CA HIS A 645 -20.77 14.09 -24.89
C HIS A 645 -20.60 12.83 -25.72
N SER A 646 -20.48 12.98 -27.02
CA SER A 646 -20.29 11.88 -27.97
C SER A 646 -18.85 11.84 -28.44
N PHE A 647 -18.28 10.64 -28.48
CA PHE A 647 -16.93 10.36 -28.98
C PHE A 647 -17.00 9.29 -30.06
N ASP A 648 -16.25 9.44 -31.12
CA ASP A 648 -16.14 8.45 -32.20
C ASP A 648 -15.10 7.36 -31.90
N TYR A 649 -14.47 7.42 -30.73
CA TYR A 649 -13.49 6.45 -30.26
C TYR A 649 -13.62 6.25 -28.75
N TYR A 650 -13.27 5.06 -28.26
CA TYR A 650 -13.25 4.78 -26.83
C TYR A 650 -11.85 4.35 -26.32
N PRO A 651 -11.53 4.59 -25.02
CA PRO A 651 -10.27 4.23 -24.42
C PRO A 651 -10.24 2.73 -24.08
N TYR A 652 -9.65 1.94 -24.99
CA TYR A 652 -9.55 0.50 -24.81
C TYR A 652 -8.54 0.12 -23.72
N VAL A 653 -8.97 -0.79 -22.84
CA VAL A 653 -8.13 -1.55 -21.92
C VAL A 653 -8.61 -3.01 -21.88
N GLY A 654 -7.70 -3.95 -21.63
CA GLY A 654 -8.07 -5.36 -21.53
C GLY A 654 -6.87 -6.28 -21.32
N HIS A 655 -7.11 -7.59 -21.30
CA HIS A 655 -6.03 -8.57 -21.21
C HIS A 655 -5.24 -8.70 -22.52
N LEU A 656 -5.83 -8.33 -23.67
CA LEU A 656 -5.14 -8.22 -24.96
C LEU A 656 -4.51 -6.83 -25.09
N ASP A 657 -3.39 -6.76 -25.77
CA ASP A 657 -2.73 -5.50 -26.09
C ASP A 657 -3.45 -4.71 -27.19
N ASN A 658 -4.13 -5.38 -28.08
CA ASN A 658 -4.97 -4.85 -29.14
C ASN A 658 -6.05 -5.88 -29.49
N ILE A 659 -7.29 -5.44 -29.71
CA ILE A 659 -8.39 -6.33 -30.10
C ILE A 659 -8.33 -6.70 -31.58
N ASP A 660 -7.93 -5.79 -32.45
CA ASP A 660 -8.00 -5.97 -33.90
C ASP A 660 -6.80 -6.80 -34.41
N GLU A 661 -5.61 -6.53 -33.88
CA GLU A 661 -4.36 -7.22 -34.22
C GLU A 661 -3.59 -7.55 -32.93
N PRO A 662 -4.05 -8.53 -32.15
CA PRO A 662 -3.43 -8.85 -30.88
C PRO A 662 -2.03 -9.45 -31.07
N THR A 663 -1.04 -8.89 -30.35
CA THR A 663 0.32 -9.41 -30.34
C THR A 663 0.65 -10.16 -29.05
N PHE A 664 -0.05 -9.85 -27.95
CA PHE A 664 0.15 -10.46 -26.67
C PHE A 664 -1.12 -10.48 -25.81
N ASP A 665 -1.31 -11.57 -25.07
CA ASP A 665 -2.42 -11.79 -24.14
C ASP A 665 -1.91 -11.98 -22.70
N ASP A 666 -2.49 -11.25 -21.74
CA ASP A 666 -2.23 -11.42 -20.32
C ASP A 666 -3.03 -12.61 -19.69
N ASN A 667 -3.43 -13.58 -20.49
CA ASN A 667 -3.87 -14.92 -20.07
C ASN A 667 -2.69 -15.90 -20.06
N PHE A 668 -2.80 -17.01 -19.33
CA PHE A 668 -1.86 -18.12 -19.43
C PHE A 668 -2.21 -19.06 -20.60
N GLY A 669 -3.50 -19.26 -20.83
CA GLY A 669 -4.02 -20.08 -21.92
C GLY A 669 -4.88 -19.28 -22.90
N VAL A 670 -5.06 -19.83 -24.09
CA VAL A 670 -5.98 -19.26 -25.08
C VAL A 670 -7.40 -19.66 -24.69
N PRO A 671 -8.32 -18.71 -24.49
CA PRO A 671 -9.69 -19.03 -24.18
C PRO A 671 -10.38 -19.83 -25.29
N GLU A 672 -11.11 -20.89 -24.95
CA GLU A 672 -11.89 -21.72 -25.90
C GLU A 672 -13.06 -20.94 -26.52
N VAL A 673 -13.59 -19.95 -25.79
CA VAL A 673 -14.72 -19.10 -26.23
C VAL A 673 -14.38 -17.64 -26.06
N LEU A 674 -14.60 -16.86 -27.13
CA LEU A 674 -14.52 -15.41 -27.12
C LEU A 674 -15.95 -14.81 -27.11
N TYR A 675 -16.20 -13.85 -26.24
CA TYR A 675 -17.50 -13.15 -26.14
C TYR A 675 -17.58 -11.88 -27.00
N TYR A 676 -16.77 -11.83 -28.07
CA TYR A 676 -16.73 -10.77 -29.06
C TYR A 676 -16.30 -11.32 -30.42
N ALA A 677 -16.60 -10.59 -31.47
CA ALA A 677 -16.13 -10.96 -32.81
C ALA A 677 -14.65 -10.55 -32.98
N ALA A 678 -13.81 -11.54 -33.26
CA ALA A 678 -12.40 -11.31 -33.55
C ALA A 678 -12.06 -11.86 -34.94
N ALA A 679 -11.23 -11.12 -35.68
CA ALA A 679 -10.68 -11.60 -36.95
C ALA A 679 -9.51 -12.59 -36.72
N THR A 680 -8.70 -12.31 -35.72
CA THR A 680 -7.54 -13.11 -35.31
C THR A 680 -7.42 -13.12 -33.79
N TYR A 681 -6.69 -14.09 -33.25
CA TYR A 681 -6.32 -14.18 -31.85
C TYR A 681 -4.86 -14.59 -31.71
N THR A 682 -4.16 -14.06 -30.69
CA THR A 682 -2.73 -14.37 -30.49
C THR A 682 -2.54 -15.62 -29.66
N GLN A 683 -1.46 -16.37 -29.96
CA GLN A 683 -0.96 -17.47 -29.14
C GLN A 683 0.14 -17.03 -28.17
N ASN A 684 0.64 -15.80 -28.32
CA ASN A 684 1.63 -15.24 -27.39
C ASN A 684 0.93 -14.81 -26.12
N ASN A 685 1.29 -15.42 -25.01
CA ASN A 685 0.63 -15.22 -23.71
C ASN A 685 1.62 -15.36 -22.54
N LEU A 686 1.12 -15.23 -21.32
CA LEU A 686 1.95 -15.31 -20.11
C LEU A 686 2.69 -16.64 -19.95
N TYR A 687 2.15 -17.74 -20.47
CA TYR A 687 2.79 -19.05 -20.34
C TYR A 687 4.17 -19.10 -21.01
N GLN A 688 4.43 -18.30 -22.03
CA GLN A 688 5.76 -18.24 -22.69
C GLN A 688 6.92 -17.99 -21.72
N TYR A 689 6.68 -17.21 -20.63
CA TYR A 689 7.68 -16.92 -19.58
C TYR A 689 7.97 -18.15 -18.70
N HIS A 690 7.08 -19.13 -18.67
CA HIS A 690 7.19 -20.34 -17.88
C HIS A 690 7.60 -21.56 -18.71
N GLU A 691 7.34 -21.53 -20.00
CA GLU A 691 7.42 -22.70 -20.89
C GLU A 691 8.79 -23.38 -20.84
N GLN A 692 9.88 -22.62 -20.95
CA GLN A 692 11.24 -23.15 -20.96
C GLN A 692 11.55 -23.92 -19.67
N PHE A 693 11.20 -23.34 -18.52
CA PHE A 693 11.46 -23.96 -17.23
C PHE A 693 10.61 -25.22 -17.01
N ILE A 694 9.34 -25.17 -17.39
CA ILE A 694 8.47 -26.35 -17.32
C ILE A 694 8.98 -27.47 -18.25
N LYS A 695 9.42 -27.15 -19.47
CA LYS A 695 10.04 -28.11 -20.39
C LYS A 695 11.24 -28.83 -19.77
N GLU A 696 12.10 -28.11 -19.07
CA GLU A 696 13.25 -28.67 -18.36
C GLU A 696 12.82 -29.65 -17.24
N LEU A 697 11.77 -29.34 -16.51
CA LEU A 697 11.26 -30.19 -15.42
C LEU A 697 10.57 -31.42 -15.92
N VAL A 698 9.75 -31.35 -16.99
CA VAL A 698 8.96 -32.47 -17.51
C VAL A 698 9.71 -33.31 -18.54
N SER A 699 10.84 -32.82 -19.03
CA SER A 699 11.62 -33.55 -20.06
C SER A 699 12.19 -34.85 -19.52
N ARG A 700 12.11 -35.91 -20.33
CA ARG A 700 12.81 -37.18 -20.08
C ARG A 700 14.33 -37.03 -19.98
N PHE A 701 14.90 -35.93 -20.47
CA PHE A 701 16.33 -35.61 -20.43
C PHE A 701 16.67 -34.65 -19.30
N GLY A 702 15.68 -34.16 -18.53
CA GLY A 702 15.90 -33.30 -17.37
C GLY A 702 16.67 -34.04 -16.27
N ARG A 703 17.72 -33.42 -15.74
CA ARG A 703 18.58 -33.96 -14.69
C ARG A 703 19.00 -32.86 -13.73
N LEU A 704 18.85 -33.15 -12.45
CA LEU A 704 19.53 -32.45 -11.40
C LEU A 704 20.81 -33.20 -11.06
N VAL A 705 21.93 -32.56 -11.21
CA VAL A 705 23.26 -33.10 -10.88
C VAL A 705 23.70 -32.50 -9.59
N LYS A 706 23.96 -33.35 -8.58
CA LYS A 706 24.58 -32.97 -7.33
C LYS A 706 26.00 -33.48 -7.34
N CYS A 707 26.94 -32.56 -7.36
CA CYS A 707 28.37 -32.85 -7.43
C CYS A 707 29.14 -31.93 -6.47
N SER A 708 30.40 -32.18 -6.32
CA SER A 708 31.30 -31.34 -5.55
C SER A 708 32.20 -30.55 -6.49
N ILE A 709 32.20 -29.23 -6.36
CA ILE A 709 33.01 -28.31 -7.19
C ILE A 709 34.00 -27.58 -6.28
N ARG A 710 35.21 -27.40 -6.75
CA ARG A 710 36.26 -26.62 -6.08
C ARG A 710 36.08 -25.16 -6.41
N TRP A 711 35.24 -24.51 -5.62
CA TRP A 711 35.06 -23.07 -5.66
C TRP A 711 36.20 -22.40 -4.93
N ASN A 712 36.84 -21.38 -5.53
CA ASN A 712 37.79 -20.53 -4.87
C ASN A 712 37.21 -19.15 -4.57
N GLU A 713 37.95 -18.32 -3.83
CA GLU A 713 37.50 -16.98 -3.44
C GLU A 713 37.18 -16.08 -4.64
N ALA A 714 37.93 -16.22 -5.74
CA ALA A 714 37.69 -15.45 -6.95
C ALA A 714 36.40 -15.87 -7.66
N ASP A 715 36.11 -17.19 -7.67
CA ASP A 715 34.87 -17.69 -8.22
C ASP A 715 33.65 -17.20 -7.45
N ILE A 716 33.70 -17.23 -6.10
CA ILE A 716 32.61 -16.74 -5.27
C ILE A 716 32.54 -15.21 -5.33
N TYR A 717 33.68 -14.50 -5.41
CA TYR A 717 33.67 -13.07 -5.63
C TYR A 717 33.00 -12.69 -6.96
N ALA A 718 33.27 -13.43 -8.03
CA ALA A 718 32.69 -13.23 -9.36
C ALA A 718 31.35 -13.97 -9.56
N LEU A 719 30.81 -14.61 -8.51
CA LEU A 719 29.59 -15.43 -8.63
C LEU A 719 28.42 -14.58 -9.12
N ASP A 720 27.94 -14.96 -10.29
CA ASP A 720 26.76 -14.41 -10.90
C ASP A 720 25.94 -15.57 -11.47
N PHE A 721 24.76 -15.80 -10.91
CA PHE A 721 23.87 -16.90 -11.30
C PHE A 721 23.33 -16.81 -12.73
N ARG A 722 23.54 -15.68 -13.40
CA ARG A 722 23.16 -15.51 -14.81
C ARG A 722 24.01 -16.33 -15.76
N TYR A 723 25.26 -16.67 -15.36
CA TYR A 723 26.13 -17.48 -16.19
C TYR A 723 25.80 -18.96 -16.03
N LEU A 724 25.68 -19.63 -17.17
CA LEU A 724 25.58 -21.08 -17.22
C LEU A 724 26.96 -21.71 -16.98
N LEU A 725 26.99 -22.90 -16.42
CA LEU A 725 28.21 -23.65 -16.20
C LEU A 725 28.34 -24.77 -17.25
N GLN A 726 29.51 -24.92 -17.88
CA GLN A 726 29.82 -26.01 -18.78
C GLN A 726 30.74 -27.03 -18.09
N ILE A 727 30.27 -28.28 -17.99
CA ILE A 727 30.99 -29.40 -17.42
C ILE A 727 30.93 -30.56 -18.43
N ASP A 728 32.05 -31.05 -18.88
CA ASP A 728 32.16 -32.17 -19.85
C ASP A 728 31.30 -31.99 -21.11
N GLY A 729 31.25 -30.74 -21.62
CA GLY A 729 30.51 -30.41 -22.83
C GLY A 729 28.96 -30.28 -22.61
N VAL A 730 28.49 -30.48 -21.40
CA VAL A 730 27.08 -30.27 -21.03
C VAL A 730 26.92 -28.92 -20.31
N VAL A 731 25.87 -28.21 -20.66
CA VAL A 731 25.55 -26.89 -20.07
C VAL A 731 24.51 -27.06 -18.95
N TYR A 732 24.75 -26.36 -17.85
CA TYR A 732 23.90 -26.42 -16.65
C TYR A 732 23.57 -25.03 -16.13
N ARG A 733 22.42 -24.93 -15.50
CA ARG A 733 22.06 -23.83 -14.60
C ARG A 733 22.56 -24.13 -13.20
N LEU A 734 23.29 -23.19 -12.61
CA LEU A 734 23.64 -23.28 -11.20
C LEU A 734 22.38 -23.02 -10.35
N GLN A 735 21.98 -24.03 -9.57
CA GLN A 735 20.81 -23.91 -8.68
C GLN A 735 21.24 -23.54 -7.27
N LYS A 736 22.24 -24.21 -6.75
CA LYS A 736 22.65 -24.04 -5.35
C LYS A 736 24.11 -24.40 -5.13
N ILE A 737 24.76 -23.61 -4.32
CA ILE A 737 26.05 -23.92 -3.66
C ILE A 737 25.71 -24.10 -2.19
N SER A 738 26.02 -25.27 -1.60
CA SER A 738 25.68 -25.57 -0.21
C SER A 738 26.91 -25.66 0.66
N ASP A 739 26.87 -24.90 1.78
CA ASP A 739 27.89 -24.96 2.81
C ASP A 739 29.33 -24.62 2.31
N TYR A 740 29.46 -23.67 1.37
CA TYR A 740 30.76 -23.13 0.99
C TYR A 740 31.43 -22.52 2.22
N ASN A 741 32.68 -22.96 2.47
CA ASN A 741 33.45 -22.45 3.58
C ASN A 741 34.74 -21.75 3.08
N PRO A 742 34.83 -20.42 3.19
CA PRO A 742 35.97 -19.66 2.71
C PRO A 742 37.30 -19.95 3.45
N THR A 743 37.24 -20.67 4.59
CA THR A 743 38.42 -20.94 5.42
C THR A 743 39.12 -22.24 5.05
N ASN A 744 38.61 -22.98 4.07
CA ASN A 744 39.27 -24.22 3.60
C ASN A 744 39.13 -24.37 2.08
N ASP A 745 40.01 -25.19 1.47
CA ASP A 745 40.03 -25.47 0.03
C ASP A 745 39.25 -26.74 -0.34
N ASN A 746 38.33 -27.16 0.51
CA ASN A 746 37.53 -28.37 0.22
C ASN A 746 36.56 -28.10 -0.92
N SER A 747 36.28 -29.13 -1.70
CA SER A 747 35.22 -29.09 -2.69
C SER A 747 33.86 -28.92 -2.03
N THR A 748 33.00 -28.13 -2.65
CA THR A 748 31.72 -27.71 -2.10
C THR A 748 30.58 -28.36 -2.86
N ARG A 749 29.58 -28.87 -2.15
CA ARG A 749 28.40 -29.48 -2.76
C ARG A 749 27.64 -28.44 -3.59
N THR A 750 27.41 -28.77 -4.84
CA THR A 750 26.78 -27.92 -5.85
C THR A 750 25.64 -28.66 -6.53
N GLU A 751 24.52 -27.99 -6.72
CA GLU A 751 23.35 -28.51 -7.44
C GLU A 751 23.23 -27.78 -8.78
N LEU A 752 23.16 -28.55 -9.85
CA LEU A 752 23.17 -28.10 -11.22
C LEU A 752 21.97 -28.68 -11.96
N LEU A 753 21.12 -27.85 -12.55
CA LEU A 753 20.02 -28.29 -13.41
C LEU A 753 20.52 -28.31 -14.86
N LYS A 754 20.40 -29.47 -15.52
CA LYS A 754 20.77 -29.58 -16.94
C LYS A 754 19.93 -28.62 -17.78
N TYR A 755 20.60 -27.73 -18.50
CA TYR A 755 19.97 -26.84 -19.46
C TYR A 755 19.51 -27.64 -20.68
N ILE A 756 18.26 -27.45 -21.10
CA ILE A 756 17.65 -28.06 -22.27
C ILE A 756 17.21 -26.93 -23.19
N SER A 757 17.88 -26.75 -24.30
CA SER A 757 17.53 -25.76 -25.33
C SER A 757 16.27 -26.16 -26.10
#